data_8bcce0fb910ca35d19bea6f8b4d03b98
#
_entry.id   8bcce0fb910ca35d19bea6f8b4d03b98
#
_cell.length_a   1.000
_cell.length_b   1.000
_cell.length_c   1.000
_cell.angle_alpha   90.00
_cell.angle_beta   90.00
_cell.angle_gamma   90.00
#
_symmetry.space_group_name_H-M   'P 1'
#
loop_
_entity.id
_entity.type
_entity.pdbx_description
1 polymer ?
#
loop_
_entity_poly.entity_id
_entity_poly.type
_entity_poly.pdbx_seq_one_letter_code
_entity_poly.pdbx_strand_id
1 'polypeptide(L)'
;MADQQNHLYLVDGSSYIFRAYHRLPPLTNKHGVPAGAVYGYTAMLWKLADGLNKADGPTHMAVILDASSKSHRNDLYADYKANRPPPPEDLVPQFPLIRVATRAFSIPCIEEEGLEADDIIACYVTEAVKQGWKVTIVSSDKDLMQLIDGDGQVDMLDTMNDRRIGRDQVIEKFGVPPELVGDVLALMGDAVDNVPGIRGIGPKTATKLIQDYGTLEGALAAASTMKPSKMQQSLIDQADMARLSRELVRLVCEHPLPEPLDGLMLTGIPPEPLRQFLEDQGFKTLASRMVGGPSSGGASAGNVAAVMTSSAPKPLAEAEKIIVDRTKYETVTTIDALERWIADARHHGYVAIDTETDCIDCTVARLVGISLATAPNVACYIPIGHGGGDMFSEDPSQLPVEVVMAALKPLLEDPAVLKIAHNLKYDWVMFAKAGIEIAPYDDTLVMSFDLDAGRSGHGLDELADTHFDHECIAFKSVCGVGQKQITFDKVPLDAATEYAAEDADICLRLWMRLRPRLTAEGVTGVYQMVDRPLAVTVGRMERRGIKVDRDYLAKLSGTFAVEIAKLEEQVYEAAQGPFTIGSPQQLGAVLFDRLGLKGGRKGKSGQYSTDVTELERLASEGVPVAKLVLDWRQLSKLKSTYTDALQAQINPETGRVHTSYSLSGAQTGRLSSTEPNLQNIPIRTEIGRQIRDAFVAEPGHVLMSADYSQIELRLAAHMADVPQLKEAFAAGEDIHAMTALELFGTVDRDTRGRAKTVNFAILYGISAWGLAGRLGVERDEGKAIITRYFERFPGIQAYINDTLSFVREHGFTRTLFGRRTHFPNIRASNPTFRAGAERAAVNAPIQGTSADLIKRAMNRMDAALAEAGLSDVKMLLQVHDELLFEVPLGREEEAATLVRRVMADAAEPALTLDVPLGVEVGWGAHWGAAH
;
A
#
# COMPACT_ATOMS: atom_id res chain seq x y z
N MET A 1 -31.87 -14.09 -29.64
CA MET A 1 -31.04 -12.97 -29.27
C MET A 1 -31.92 -12.14 -28.38
N ALA A 2 -31.62 -12.08 -27.08
CA ALA A 2 -32.32 -11.15 -26.19
C ALA A 2 -31.94 -9.74 -26.65
N ASP A 3 -32.90 -8.82 -26.71
CA ASP A 3 -32.65 -7.42 -27.01
C ASP A 3 -31.64 -6.88 -25.98
N GLN A 4 -30.41 -6.70 -26.41
CA GLN A 4 -29.38 -6.07 -25.58
C GLN A 4 -29.71 -4.57 -25.53
N GLN A 5 -30.05 -4.05 -24.36
CA GLN A 5 -30.34 -2.64 -24.17
C GLN A 5 -29.12 -1.81 -24.59
N ASN A 6 -29.31 -0.77 -25.41
CA ASN A 6 -28.23 0.12 -25.82
C ASN A 6 -27.63 0.82 -24.59
N HIS A 7 -26.31 0.77 -24.44
CA HIS A 7 -25.58 1.39 -23.35
C HIS A 7 -24.50 2.32 -23.91
N LEU A 8 -24.64 3.61 -23.64
CA LEU A 8 -23.75 4.66 -24.12
C LEU A 8 -22.73 5.07 -23.03
N TYR A 9 -21.43 5.03 -23.35
CA TYR A 9 -20.38 5.61 -22.54
C TYR A 9 -19.93 6.95 -23.11
N LEU A 10 -20.05 8.02 -22.29
CA LEU A 10 -19.58 9.37 -22.65
C LEU A 10 -18.37 9.70 -21.81
N VAL A 11 -17.21 9.76 -22.45
CA VAL A 11 -15.93 10.02 -21.79
C VAL A 11 -15.62 11.51 -21.84
N ASP A 12 -15.53 12.13 -20.68
CA ASP A 12 -14.98 13.47 -20.51
C ASP A 12 -13.48 13.44 -20.79
N GLY A 13 -13.12 13.78 -22.03
CA GLY A 13 -11.73 13.70 -22.51
C GLY A 13 -10.84 14.74 -21.89
N SER A 14 -11.35 15.92 -21.54
CA SER A 14 -10.58 16.97 -20.87
C SER A 14 -10.07 16.50 -19.52
N SER A 15 -10.91 15.89 -18.71
CA SER A 15 -10.56 15.27 -17.44
C SER A 15 -9.48 14.18 -17.60
N TYR A 16 -9.60 13.34 -18.64
CA TYR A 16 -8.62 12.30 -18.97
C TYR A 16 -7.26 12.84 -19.38
N ILE A 17 -7.21 13.92 -20.17
CA ILE A 17 -5.98 14.55 -20.66
C ILE A 17 -5.17 15.12 -19.51
N PHE A 18 -5.78 15.97 -18.67
CA PHE A 18 -5.09 16.58 -17.54
C PHE A 18 -4.63 15.53 -16.52
N ARG A 19 -5.44 14.51 -16.29
CA ARG A 19 -5.06 13.38 -15.44
C ARG A 19 -3.84 12.62 -15.98
N ALA A 20 -3.81 12.31 -17.27
CA ALA A 20 -2.69 11.64 -17.89
C ALA A 20 -1.41 12.49 -17.82
N TYR A 21 -1.54 13.80 -18.06
CA TYR A 21 -0.44 14.75 -18.00
C TYR A 21 0.19 14.82 -16.60
N HIS A 22 -0.63 14.90 -15.55
CA HIS A 22 -0.11 15.05 -14.19
C HIS A 22 0.39 13.74 -13.58
N ARG A 23 -0.03 12.58 -14.08
CA ARG A 23 0.34 11.28 -13.52
C ARG A 23 1.65 10.73 -14.06
N LEU A 24 2.02 11.09 -15.28
CA LEU A 24 3.20 10.57 -15.96
C LEU A 24 4.33 11.60 -15.99
N PRO A 25 5.59 11.11 -15.91
CA PRO A 25 6.75 11.99 -16.13
C PRO A 25 6.76 12.49 -17.57
N PRO A 26 7.48 13.58 -17.87
CA PRO A 26 7.67 14.06 -19.24
C PRO A 26 8.24 12.95 -20.12
N LEU A 27 7.47 12.53 -21.12
CA LEU A 27 7.88 11.58 -22.15
C LEU A 27 7.89 12.30 -23.50
N THR A 28 8.79 11.91 -24.38
CA THR A 28 8.83 12.35 -25.77
C THR A 28 8.61 11.17 -26.70
N ASN A 29 7.88 11.38 -27.80
CA ASN A 29 7.75 10.38 -28.86
C ASN A 29 9.04 10.25 -29.69
N LYS A 30 9.04 9.33 -30.66
CA LYS A 30 10.21 9.14 -31.55
C LYS A 30 10.58 10.37 -32.39
N HIS A 31 9.70 11.36 -32.48
CA HIS A 31 9.93 12.62 -33.23
C HIS A 31 10.39 13.76 -32.31
N GLY A 32 10.64 13.50 -31.03
CA GLY A 32 11.05 14.49 -30.05
C GLY A 32 9.92 15.38 -29.51
N VAL A 33 8.66 15.08 -29.85
CA VAL A 33 7.50 15.84 -29.36
C VAL A 33 7.10 15.32 -27.99
N PRO A 34 6.76 16.20 -27.01
CA PRO A 34 6.18 15.77 -25.74
C PRO A 34 4.96 14.87 -25.96
N ALA A 35 4.91 13.71 -25.31
CA ALA A 35 3.90 12.68 -25.53
C ALA A 35 3.47 11.94 -24.23
N GLY A 36 3.81 12.48 -23.05
CA GLY A 36 3.45 11.86 -21.78
C GLY A 36 1.94 11.78 -21.57
N ALA A 37 1.21 12.87 -21.85
CA ALA A 37 -0.25 12.90 -21.77
C ALA A 37 -0.88 11.98 -22.82
N VAL A 38 -0.35 11.96 -24.05
CA VAL A 38 -0.83 11.06 -25.11
C VAL A 38 -0.70 9.59 -24.70
N TYR A 39 0.45 9.22 -24.16
CA TYR A 39 0.71 7.85 -23.70
C TYR A 39 -0.27 7.44 -22.58
N GLY A 40 -0.39 8.27 -21.54
CA GLY A 40 -1.27 8.00 -20.42
C GLY A 40 -2.75 7.96 -20.81
N TYR A 41 -3.17 8.90 -21.63
CA TYR A 41 -4.52 8.93 -22.21
C TYR A 41 -4.82 7.68 -23.02
N THR A 42 -3.93 7.29 -23.94
CA THR A 42 -4.07 6.07 -24.75
C THR A 42 -4.18 4.83 -23.88
N ALA A 43 -3.37 4.71 -22.83
CA ALA A 43 -3.41 3.58 -21.89
C ALA A 43 -4.73 3.53 -21.10
N MET A 44 -5.24 4.69 -20.66
CA MET A 44 -6.52 4.78 -19.92
C MET A 44 -7.71 4.48 -20.84
N LEU A 45 -7.70 5.00 -22.07
CA LEU A 45 -8.74 4.72 -23.06
C LEU A 45 -8.75 3.23 -23.45
N TRP A 46 -7.56 2.62 -23.56
CA TRP A 46 -7.45 1.18 -23.79
C TRP A 46 -8.08 0.36 -22.65
N LYS A 47 -7.75 0.68 -21.38
CA LYS A 47 -8.35 -0.01 -20.22
C LYS A 47 -9.88 0.08 -20.24
N LEU A 48 -10.42 1.23 -20.65
CA LEU A 48 -11.86 1.43 -20.76
C LEU A 48 -12.44 0.61 -21.91
N ALA A 49 -11.72 0.55 -23.07
CA ALA A 49 -12.14 -0.20 -24.24
C ALA A 49 -11.99 -1.72 -24.08
N ASP A 50 -11.06 -2.22 -23.29
CA ASP A 50 -10.96 -3.65 -22.94
C ASP A 50 -12.19 -4.16 -22.17
N GLY A 51 -12.93 -3.25 -21.49
CA GLY A 51 -14.21 -3.55 -20.88
C GLY A 51 -15.37 -3.82 -21.86
N LEU A 52 -15.17 -3.59 -23.18
CA LEU A 52 -16.18 -3.77 -24.22
C LEU A 52 -16.65 -5.22 -24.41
N ASN A 53 -15.86 -6.19 -23.99
CA ASN A 53 -16.18 -7.62 -24.13
C ASN A 53 -16.97 -8.19 -22.94
N LYS A 54 -17.34 -7.35 -21.94
CA LYS A 54 -18.15 -7.78 -20.80
C LYS A 54 -19.64 -7.74 -21.16
N ALA A 55 -20.42 -8.64 -20.60
CA ALA A 55 -21.86 -8.77 -20.88
C ALA A 55 -22.66 -7.47 -20.64
N ASP A 56 -22.17 -6.61 -19.71
CA ASP A 56 -22.76 -5.31 -19.36
C ASP A 56 -21.92 -4.13 -19.90
N GLY A 57 -21.03 -4.36 -20.85
CA GLY A 57 -20.17 -3.33 -21.44
C GLY A 57 -20.95 -2.36 -22.34
N PRO A 58 -20.33 -1.23 -22.74
CA PRO A 58 -20.95 -0.27 -23.62
C PRO A 58 -21.16 -0.83 -25.02
N THR A 59 -22.30 -0.51 -25.61
CA THR A 59 -22.60 -0.74 -27.05
C THR A 59 -22.20 0.44 -27.90
N HIS A 60 -22.17 1.64 -27.28
CA HIS A 60 -21.83 2.92 -27.91
C HIS A 60 -20.88 3.71 -27.03
N MET A 61 -19.95 4.43 -27.65
CA MET A 61 -18.97 5.25 -26.92
C MET A 61 -18.56 6.48 -27.72
N ALA A 62 -18.36 7.60 -27.01
CA ALA A 62 -17.72 8.78 -27.57
C ALA A 62 -16.78 9.42 -26.53
N VAL A 63 -15.72 10.06 -27.01
CA VAL A 63 -14.89 10.95 -26.21
C VAL A 63 -15.24 12.40 -26.56
N ILE A 64 -15.57 13.17 -25.55
CA ILE A 64 -15.99 14.57 -25.71
C ILE A 64 -14.84 15.46 -25.23
N LEU A 65 -14.49 16.46 -26.02
CA LEU A 65 -13.41 17.40 -25.75
C LEU A 65 -13.91 18.85 -25.85
N ASP A 66 -13.26 19.76 -25.14
CA ASP A 66 -13.45 21.20 -25.32
C ASP A 66 -12.79 21.63 -26.63
N ALA A 67 -13.51 22.31 -27.51
CA ALA A 67 -13.00 22.87 -28.76
C ALA A 67 -12.10 24.07 -28.50
N SER A 68 -12.42 24.90 -27.51
CA SER A 68 -11.68 26.10 -27.16
C SER A 68 -11.75 26.37 -25.64
N SER A 69 -10.95 27.36 -25.19
CA SER A 69 -10.99 27.83 -23.79
C SER A 69 -12.11 28.84 -23.51
N LYS A 70 -12.91 29.20 -24.52
CA LYS A 70 -14.03 30.12 -24.39
C LYS A 70 -15.32 29.43 -24.78
N SER A 71 -16.36 29.68 -24.00
CA SER A 71 -17.72 29.20 -24.24
C SER A 71 -18.73 30.39 -24.15
N HIS A 72 -19.98 30.11 -24.44
CA HIS A 72 -21.10 31.07 -24.26
C HIS A 72 -21.16 31.66 -22.82
N ARG A 73 -20.59 30.95 -21.81
CA ARG A 73 -20.55 31.44 -20.43
C ARG A 73 -19.64 32.64 -20.25
N ASN A 74 -18.62 32.80 -21.09
CA ASN A 74 -17.80 34.00 -21.07
C ASN A 74 -18.54 35.27 -21.57
N ASP A 75 -19.59 35.11 -22.39
CA ASP A 75 -20.44 36.21 -22.79
C ASP A 75 -21.41 36.63 -21.67
N LEU A 76 -21.79 35.69 -20.79
CA LEU A 76 -22.62 35.94 -19.60
C LEU A 76 -21.80 36.57 -18.47
N TYR A 77 -20.58 36.06 -18.26
CA TYR A 77 -19.66 36.50 -17.21
C TYR A 77 -18.22 36.47 -17.68
N ALA A 78 -17.65 37.65 -17.94
CA ALA A 78 -16.31 37.79 -18.54
C ALA A 78 -15.19 37.13 -17.74
N ASP A 79 -15.36 37.04 -16.39
CA ASP A 79 -14.39 36.45 -15.48
C ASP A 79 -14.57 34.93 -15.31
N TYR A 80 -15.52 34.30 -16.01
CA TYR A 80 -15.70 32.85 -15.97
C TYR A 80 -14.44 32.12 -16.44
N LYS A 81 -13.92 31.21 -15.60
CA LYS A 81 -12.64 30.49 -15.79
C LYS A 81 -11.39 31.38 -15.98
N ALA A 82 -11.48 32.69 -15.70
CA ALA A 82 -10.36 33.60 -15.86
C ALA A 82 -9.15 33.32 -14.96
N ASN A 83 -9.36 32.60 -13.86
CA ASN A 83 -8.34 32.18 -12.90
C ASN A 83 -7.64 30.87 -13.31
N ARG A 84 -8.10 30.17 -14.36
CA ARG A 84 -7.43 28.98 -14.87
C ARG A 84 -6.13 29.37 -15.59
N PRO A 85 -4.96 28.78 -15.21
CA PRO A 85 -3.74 29.01 -15.94
C PRO A 85 -3.85 28.43 -17.37
N PRO A 86 -3.17 29.01 -18.36
CA PRO A 86 -3.11 28.40 -19.69
C PRO A 86 -2.52 26.98 -19.60
N PRO A 87 -2.86 26.09 -20.54
CA PRO A 87 -2.26 24.76 -20.60
C PRO A 87 -0.73 24.85 -20.63
N PRO A 88 -0.01 23.94 -19.95
CA PRO A 88 1.44 23.87 -20.02
C PRO A 88 1.95 23.82 -21.45
N GLU A 89 3.04 24.51 -21.75
CA GLU A 89 3.60 24.61 -23.10
C GLU A 89 3.90 23.24 -23.73
N ASP A 90 4.31 22.26 -22.94
CA ASP A 90 4.59 20.90 -23.38
C ASP A 90 3.34 20.04 -23.53
N LEU A 91 2.18 20.47 -23.00
CA LEU A 91 0.89 19.80 -23.21
C LEU A 91 0.21 20.22 -24.53
N VAL A 92 0.41 21.50 -24.94
CA VAL A 92 -0.26 22.04 -26.13
C VAL A 92 -0.03 21.19 -27.41
N PRO A 93 1.20 20.74 -27.73
CA PRO A 93 1.44 19.91 -28.92
C PRO A 93 0.84 18.48 -28.78
N GLN A 94 0.37 18.10 -27.62
CA GLN A 94 -0.19 16.78 -27.37
C GLN A 94 -1.70 16.70 -27.68
N PHE A 95 -2.45 17.80 -27.66
CA PHE A 95 -3.88 17.79 -27.97
C PHE A 95 -4.22 17.22 -29.36
N PRO A 96 -3.54 17.59 -30.46
CA PRO A 96 -3.78 16.95 -31.75
C PRO A 96 -3.52 15.46 -31.74
N LEU A 97 -2.46 15.01 -31.05
CA LEU A 97 -2.10 13.60 -30.95
C LEU A 97 -3.14 12.78 -30.17
N ILE A 98 -3.77 13.39 -29.18
CA ILE A 98 -4.83 12.76 -28.38
C ILE A 98 -6.07 12.51 -29.25
N ARG A 99 -6.44 13.47 -30.11
CA ARG A 99 -7.51 13.27 -31.09
C ARG A 99 -7.23 12.15 -32.08
N VAL A 100 -5.98 12.07 -32.54
CA VAL A 100 -5.54 10.96 -33.40
C VAL A 100 -5.58 9.62 -32.63
N ALA A 101 -5.14 9.61 -31.39
CA ALA A 101 -5.21 8.42 -30.53
C ALA A 101 -6.65 7.93 -30.39
N THR A 102 -7.59 8.80 -30.07
CA THR A 102 -9.02 8.46 -29.92
C THR A 102 -9.57 7.82 -31.20
N ARG A 103 -9.33 8.43 -32.35
CA ARG A 103 -9.77 7.92 -33.67
C ARG A 103 -9.09 6.59 -34.03
N ALA A 104 -7.86 6.34 -33.55
CA ALA A 104 -7.17 5.08 -33.78
C ALA A 104 -7.87 3.88 -33.07
N PHE A 105 -8.66 4.14 -32.03
CA PHE A 105 -9.53 3.15 -31.39
C PHE A 105 -10.87 2.98 -32.10
N SER A 106 -11.14 3.68 -33.20
CA SER A 106 -12.48 3.83 -33.81
C SER A 106 -13.55 4.38 -32.89
N ILE A 107 -13.15 5.22 -31.95
CA ILE A 107 -14.07 5.91 -31.06
C ILE A 107 -14.26 7.34 -31.59
N PRO A 108 -15.50 7.82 -31.77
CA PRO A 108 -15.78 9.20 -32.11
C PRO A 108 -15.17 10.18 -31.10
N CYS A 109 -14.52 11.22 -31.63
CA CYS A 109 -13.91 12.30 -30.86
C CYS A 109 -14.67 13.58 -31.21
N ILE A 110 -15.51 14.03 -30.29
CA ILE A 110 -16.50 15.08 -30.50
C ILE A 110 -16.07 16.35 -29.78
N GLU A 111 -16.13 17.46 -30.48
CA GLU A 111 -15.90 18.81 -29.98
C GLU A 111 -16.73 19.79 -30.79
N GLU A 112 -17.22 20.87 -30.16
CA GLU A 112 -18.01 21.90 -30.84
C GLU A 112 -17.67 23.29 -30.33
N GLU A 113 -17.50 24.25 -31.25
CA GLU A 113 -17.16 25.64 -30.90
C GLU A 113 -18.32 26.32 -30.15
N GLY A 114 -18.01 27.00 -29.06
CA GLY A 114 -18.98 27.74 -28.25
C GLY A 114 -19.66 26.93 -27.15
N LEU A 115 -19.53 25.59 -27.16
CA LEU A 115 -19.99 24.70 -26.10
C LEU A 115 -18.78 24.11 -25.33
N GLU A 116 -19.02 23.80 -24.06
CA GLU A 116 -18.09 23.02 -23.25
C GLU A 116 -18.38 21.53 -23.40
N ALA A 117 -17.37 20.70 -23.10
CA ALA A 117 -17.53 19.23 -23.13
C ALA A 117 -18.72 18.76 -22.28
N ASP A 118 -18.95 19.40 -21.14
CA ASP A 118 -20.06 19.09 -20.22
C ASP A 118 -21.43 19.35 -20.85
N ASP A 119 -21.56 20.39 -21.67
CA ASP A 119 -22.79 20.72 -22.38
C ASP A 119 -23.09 19.67 -23.47
N ILE A 120 -22.05 19.27 -24.20
CA ILE A 120 -22.17 18.23 -25.23
C ILE A 120 -22.55 16.90 -24.58
N ILE A 121 -21.94 16.54 -23.47
CA ILE A 121 -22.29 15.34 -22.67
C ILE A 121 -23.75 15.42 -22.26
N ALA A 122 -24.23 16.55 -21.73
CA ALA A 122 -25.61 16.73 -21.32
C ALA A 122 -26.63 16.56 -22.49
N CYS A 123 -26.29 17.06 -23.68
CA CYS A 123 -27.11 16.86 -24.88
C CYS A 123 -27.20 15.38 -25.27
N TYR A 124 -26.09 14.65 -25.26
CA TYR A 124 -26.09 13.21 -25.54
C TYR A 124 -26.85 12.40 -24.51
N VAL A 125 -26.68 12.71 -23.21
CA VAL A 125 -27.43 12.09 -22.11
C VAL A 125 -28.92 12.28 -22.33
N THR A 126 -29.37 13.54 -22.60
CA THR A 126 -30.76 13.89 -22.80
C THR A 126 -31.38 13.12 -23.98
N GLU A 127 -30.65 13.01 -25.09
CA GLU A 127 -31.17 12.32 -26.27
C GLU A 127 -31.17 10.79 -26.10
N ALA A 128 -30.16 10.23 -25.49
CA ALA A 128 -30.06 8.80 -25.21
C ALA A 128 -31.16 8.33 -24.23
N VAL A 129 -31.40 9.11 -23.18
CA VAL A 129 -32.49 8.85 -22.20
C VAL A 129 -33.86 8.87 -22.88
N LYS A 130 -34.14 9.86 -23.77
CA LYS A 130 -35.40 9.90 -24.56
C LYS A 130 -35.60 8.63 -25.40
N GLN A 131 -34.51 8.03 -25.87
CA GLN A 131 -34.57 6.78 -26.64
C GLN A 131 -34.54 5.51 -25.79
N GLY A 132 -34.55 5.64 -24.45
CA GLY A 132 -34.57 4.50 -23.52
C GLY A 132 -33.22 3.81 -23.35
N TRP A 133 -32.08 4.46 -23.73
CA TRP A 133 -30.74 3.92 -23.60
C TRP A 133 -30.24 4.09 -22.18
N LYS A 134 -29.38 3.18 -21.72
CA LYS A 134 -28.58 3.38 -20.54
C LYS A 134 -27.36 4.26 -20.86
N VAL A 135 -27.00 5.17 -19.95
CA VAL A 135 -25.84 6.06 -20.12
C VAL A 135 -24.92 5.98 -18.92
N THR A 136 -23.62 5.82 -19.18
CA THR A 136 -22.56 5.97 -18.17
C THR A 136 -21.64 7.13 -18.55
N ILE A 137 -21.60 8.17 -17.70
CA ILE A 137 -20.70 9.31 -17.87
C ILE A 137 -19.36 8.96 -17.21
N VAL A 138 -18.29 8.95 -17.98
CA VAL A 138 -16.96 8.62 -17.49
C VAL A 138 -16.19 9.90 -17.16
N SER A 139 -16.37 10.41 -15.95
CA SER A 139 -15.74 11.62 -15.44
C SER A 139 -15.69 11.61 -13.91
N SER A 140 -14.85 12.48 -13.32
CA SER A 140 -14.84 12.80 -11.89
C SER A 140 -15.41 14.19 -11.60
N ASP A 141 -15.91 14.89 -12.64
CA ASP A 141 -16.41 16.24 -12.49
C ASP A 141 -17.75 16.25 -11.72
N LYS A 142 -17.80 17.11 -10.70
CA LYS A 142 -18.98 17.25 -9.85
C LYS A 142 -20.17 17.89 -10.56
N ASP A 143 -19.91 18.69 -11.59
CA ASP A 143 -20.95 19.44 -12.30
C ASP A 143 -21.79 18.52 -13.16
N LEU A 144 -21.20 17.43 -13.69
CA LEU A 144 -21.91 16.37 -14.40
C LEU A 144 -22.82 15.51 -13.52
N MET A 145 -22.68 15.58 -12.19
CA MET A 145 -23.57 14.86 -11.26
C MET A 145 -25.02 15.36 -11.29
N GLN A 146 -25.26 16.53 -11.91
CA GLN A 146 -26.62 17.04 -12.19
C GLN A 146 -27.40 16.16 -13.18
N LEU A 147 -26.73 15.34 -13.98
CA LEU A 147 -27.31 14.51 -15.04
C LEU A 147 -27.72 13.12 -14.56
N ILE A 148 -27.33 12.72 -13.36
CA ILE A 148 -27.65 11.40 -12.79
C ILE A 148 -29.13 11.35 -12.47
N ASP A 149 -29.81 10.29 -12.90
CA ASP A 149 -31.25 10.12 -12.70
C ASP A 149 -31.62 9.26 -11.48
N GLY A 150 -32.93 9.19 -11.21
CA GLY A 150 -33.49 8.41 -10.10
C GLY A 150 -33.72 6.94 -10.41
N ASP A 151 -33.77 6.58 -11.68
CA ASP A 151 -34.17 5.25 -12.14
C ASP A 151 -32.97 4.36 -12.52
N GLY A 152 -31.73 4.90 -12.37
CA GLY A 152 -30.50 4.20 -12.70
C GLY A 152 -30.22 4.05 -14.19
N GLN A 153 -30.93 4.82 -15.02
CA GLN A 153 -30.69 4.89 -16.47
C GLN A 153 -29.42 5.70 -16.78
N VAL A 154 -29.09 6.69 -15.94
CA VAL A 154 -27.86 7.50 -16.03
C VAL A 154 -27.04 7.34 -14.76
N ASP A 155 -25.84 6.83 -14.91
CA ASP A 155 -24.84 6.76 -13.84
C ASP A 155 -23.51 7.42 -14.26
N MET A 156 -22.61 7.61 -13.29
CA MET A 156 -21.28 8.14 -13.53
C MET A 156 -20.23 7.11 -13.10
N LEU A 157 -19.13 7.01 -13.86
CA LEU A 157 -17.97 6.19 -13.51
C LEU A 157 -16.77 7.09 -13.23
N ASP A 158 -16.40 7.19 -11.96
CA ASP A 158 -15.14 7.80 -11.55
C ASP A 158 -13.99 6.78 -11.65
N THR A 159 -13.29 6.81 -12.76
CA THR A 159 -12.14 5.92 -13.00
C THR A 159 -10.91 6.25 -12.16
N MET A 160 -10.96 7.30 -11.33
CA MET A 160 -9.89 7.56 -10.35
C MET A 160 -9.96 6.60 -9.16
N ASN A 161 -11.17 6.37 -8.68
CA ASN A 161 -11.45 5.57 -7.49
C ASN A 161 -12.14 4.25 -7.85
N ASP A 162 -12.24 3.94 -9.15
CA ASP A 162 -12.98 2.79 -9.72
C ASP A 162 -14.38 2.66 -9.11
N ARG A 163 -15.08 3.81 -9.00
CA ARG A 163 -16.34 3.93 -8.27
C ARG A 163 -17.47 4.37 -9.20
N ARG A 164 -18.58 3.65 -9.20
CA ARG A 164 -19.83 4.13 -9.79
C ARG A 164 -20.52 5.11 -8.85
N ILE A 165 -21.08 6.15 -9.43
CA ILE A 165 -21.80 7.23 -8.74
C ILE A 165 -23.23 7.26 -9.30
N GLY A 166 -24.16 6.84 -8.49
CA GLY A 166 -25.59 6.97 -8.74
C GLY A 166 -26.21 8.03 -7.84
N ARG A 167 -27.53 8.07 -7.80
CA ARG A 167 -28.32 9.05 -7.03
C ARG A 167 -27.94 9.10 -5.56
N ASP A 168 -27.78 7.95 -4.91
CA ASP A 168 -27.48 7.88 -3.46
C ASP A 168 -26.12 8.51 -3.14
N GLN A 169 -25.10 8.28 -3.98
CA GLN A 169 -23.78 8.87 -3.80
C GLN A 169 -23.77 10.39 -4.04
N VAL A 170 -24.65 10.89 -4.92
CA VAL A 170 -24.85 12.35 -5.09
C VAL A 170 -25.48 12.93 -3.82
N ILE A 171 -26.51 12.30 -3.28
CA ILE A 171 -27.15 12.70 -2.03
C ILE A 171 -26.16 12.65 -0.85
N GLU A 172 -25.33 11.61 -0.77
CA GLU A 172 -24.27 11.52 0.23
C GLU A 172 -23.29 12.69 0.12
N LYS A 173 -22.90 13.07 -1.11
CA LYS A 173 -21.92 14.12 -1.35
C LYS A 173 -22.44 15.54 -1.18
N PHE A 174 -23.63 15.82 -1.71
CA PHE A 174 -24.21 17.17 -1.75
C PHE A 174 -25.34 17.39 -0.72
N GLY A 175 -25.85 16.32 -0.10
CA GLY A 175 -27.01 16.39 0.80
C GLY A 175 -28.35 16.68 0.09
N VAL A 176 -28.37 16.71 -1.24
CA VAL A 176 -29.55 16.96 -2.09
C VAL A 176 -29.51 15.99 -3.27
N PRO A 177 -30.66 15.67 -3.88
CA PRO A 177 -30.70 14.85 -5.07
C PRO A 177 -30.10 15.56 -6.30
N PRO A 178 -29.72 14.81 -7.36
CA PRO A 178 -29.00 15.33 -8.53
C PRO A 178 -29.60 16.58 -9.17
N GLU A 179 -30.94 16.63 -9.31
CA GLU A 179 -31.66 17.73 -9.89
C GLU A 179 -31.53 19.05 -9.13
N LEU A 180 -31.09 19.03 -7.89
CA LEU A 180 -30.87 20.21 -7.03
C LEU A 180 -29.38 20.57 -6.83
N VAL A 181 -28.47 19.78 -7.39
CA VAL A 181 -27.01 20.04 -7.28
C VAL A 181 -26.66 21.41 -7.87
N GLY A 182 -27.25 21.79 -9.03
CA GLY A 182 -27.01 23.08 -9.64
C GLY A 182 -27.43 24.27 -8.77
N ASP A 183 -28.48 24.11 -7.97
CA ASP A 183 -28.95 25.14 -7.05
C ASP A 183 -28.03 25.30 -5.83
N VAL A 184 -27.44 24.17 -5.35
CA VAL A 184 -26.40 24.21 -4.30
C VAL A 184 -25.14 24.88 -4.83
N LEU A 185 -24.69 24.53 -6.06
CA LEU A 185 -23.52 25.15 -6.70
C LEU A 185 -23.74 26.65 -6.93
N ALA A 186 -24.94 27.08 -7.33
CA ALA A 186 -25.31 28.47 -7.53
C ALA A 186 -25.20 29.31 -6.25
N LEU A 187 -25.56 28.73 -5.11
CA LEU A 187 -25.45 29.41 -3.80
C LEU A 187 -24.02 29.46 -3.29
N MET A 188 -23.28 28.35 -3.39
CA MET A 188 -21.92 28.26 -2.82
C MET A 188 -20.85 28.85 -3.73
N GLY A 189 -21.11 28.94 -5.03
CA GLY A 189 -20.13 29.27 -6.04
C GLY A 189 -19.13 28.14 -6.32
N ASP A 190 -18.26 28.37 -7.29
CA ASP A 190 -17.12 27.51 -7.60
C ASP A 190 -15.84 28.31 -7.82
N ALA A 191 -14.86 28.13 -6.94
CA ALA A 191 -13.57 28.80 -7.04
C ALA A 191 -12.71 28.28 -8.21
N VAL A 192 -12.96 27.05 -8.70
CA VAL A 192 -12.20 26.46 -9.82
C VAL A 192 -12.59 27.13 -11.13
N ASP A 193 -13.90 27.31 -11.33
CA ASP A 193 -14.47 27.91 -12.56
C ASP A 193 -14.81 29.39 -12.39
N ASN A 194 -14.45 29.96 -11.25
CA ASN A 194 -14.71 31.33 -10.91
C ASN A 194 -16.20 31.70 -10.95
N VAL A 195 -17.05 30.74 -10.53
CA VAL A 195 -18.48 31.01 -10.34
C VAL A 195 -18.66 31.74 -9.02
N PRO A 196 -19.26 32.94 -9.00
CA PRO A 196 -19.18 33.82 -7.83
C PRO A 196 -19.95 33.32 -6.60
N GLY A 197 -21.10 32.67 -6.78
CA GLY A 197 -21.97 32.28 -5.66
C GLY A 197 -22.45 33.46 -4.82
N ILE A 198 -22.87 33.16 -3.58
CA ILE A 198 -23.24 34.17 -2.58
C ILE A 198 -22.14 34.25 -1.53
N ARG A 199 -21.54 35.41 -1.35
CA ARG A 199 -20.44 35.60 -0.39
C ARG A 199 -20.86 35.26 1.04
N GLY A 200 -20.15 34.31 1.64
CA GLY A 200 -20.40 33.85 3.01
C GLY A 200 -21.33 32.63 3.11
N ILE A 201 -21.76 32.08 1.98
CA ILE A 201 -22.51 30.82 1.90
C ILE A 201 -21.57 29.73 1.39
N GLY A 202 -21.19 28.81 2.28
CA GLY A 202 -20.37 27.64 1.94
C GLY A 202 -21.25 26.39 1.73
N PRO A 203 -20.63 25.26 1.38
CA PRO A 203 -21.35 24.02 0.99
C PRO A 203 -22.44 23.61 1.99
N LYS A 204 -22.12 23.49 3.28
CA LYS A 204 -23.09 23.08 4.31
C LYS A 204 -24.29 24.03 4.42
N THR A 205 -24.06 25.34 4.24
CA THR A 205 -25.13 26.34 4.34
C THR A 205 -25.99 26.32 3.07
N ALA A 206 -25.38 26.20 1.91
CA ALA A 206 -26.08 26.06 0.62
C ALA A 206 -26.98 24.81 0.62
N THR A 207 -26.43 23.65 0.99
CA THR A 207 -27.17 22.40 1.13
C THR A 207 -28.40 22.57 2.04
N LYS A 208 -28.19 23.15 3.24
CA LYS A 208 -29.28 23.36 4.19
C LYS A 208 -30.36 24.28 3.64
N LEU A 209 -29.99 25.37 2.96
CA LEU A 209 -30.95 26.28 2.34
C LEU A 209 -31.80 25.57 1.29
N ILE A 210 -31.19 24.75 0.45
CA ILE A 210 -31.93 23.99 -0.57
C ILE A 210 -32.81 22.90 0.07
N GLN A 211 -32.37 22.24 1.12
CA GLN A 211 -33.18 21.27 1.87
C GLN A 211 -34.37 21.93 2.56
N ASP A 212 -34.19 23.13 3.15
CA ASP A 212 -35.25 23.85 3.89
C ASP A 212 -36.26 24.51 2.94
N TYR A 213 -35.85 25.00 1.76
CA TYR A 213 -36.66 25.83 0.86
C TYR A 213 -36.88 25.22 -0.53
N GLY A 214 -36.37 24.05 -0.82
CA GLY A 214 -36.58 23.26 -2.00
C GLY A 214 -35.75 23.66 -3.22
N THR A 215 -35.63 24.94 -3.55
CA THR A 215 -34.88 25.43 -4.72
C THR A 215 -34.13 26.71 -4.40
N LEU A 216 -33.26 27.15 -5.32
CA LEU A 216 -32.56 28.44 -5.23
C LEU A 216 -33.60 29.58 -5.09
N GLU A 217 -34.61 29.63 -5.99
CA GLU A 217 -35.64 30.70 -5.95
C GLU A 217 -36.48 30.61 -4.66
N GLY A 218 -36.77 29.42 -4.16
CA GLY A 218 -37.38 29.21 -2.86
C GLY A 218 -36.60 29.81 -1.70
N ALA A 219 -35.29 29.58 -1.69
CA ALA A 219 -34.39 30.15 -0.70
C ALA A 219 -34.26 31.68 -0.79
N LEU A 220 -34.17 32.22 -2.01
CA LEU A 220 -34.12 33.66 -2.25
C LEU A 220 -35.43 34.36 -1.87
N ALA A 221 -36.60 33.77 -2.23
CA ALA A 221 -37.89 34.30 -1.83
C ALA A 221 -38.12 34.30 -0.34
N ALA A 222 -37.69 33.26 0.35
CA ALA A 222 -37.80 33.16 1.82
C ALA A 222 -36.86 34.10 2.55
N ALA A 223 -35.79 34.62 1.92
CA ALA A 223 -34.79 35.48 2.54
C ALA A 223 -35.40 36.66 3.28
N SER A 224 -36.44 37.29 2.76
CA SER A 224 -37.14 38.43 3.38
C SER A 224 -37.83 38.10 4.71
N THR A 225 -38.18 36.82 4.93
CA THR A 225 -38.89 36.31 6.11
C THR A 225 -37.99 35.62 7.12
N MET A 226 -36.73 35.40 6.77
CA MET A 226 -35.72 34.78 7.68
C MET A 226 -35.39 35.70 8.86
N LYS A 227 -34.88 35.11 9.94
CA LYS A 227 -34.35 35.87 11.08
C LYS A 227 -33.18 36.77 10.60
N PRO A 228 -33.13 38.04 11.05
CA PRO A 228 -32.06 38.95 10.70
C PRO A 228 -30.66 38.34 11.01
N SER A 229 -29.84 38.20 9.97
CA SER A 229 -28.52 37.65 10.02
C SER A 229 -27.65 38.10 8.85
N LYS A 230 -26.33 37.97 8.93
CA LYS A 230 -25.45 38.28 7.83
C LYS A 230 -25.76 37.42 6.61
N MET A 231 -26.15 36.14 6.80
CA MET A 231 -26.54 35.21 5.75
C MET A 231 -27.82 35.71 5.05
N GLN A 232 -28.86 36.08 5.79
CA GLN A 232 -30.10 36.66 5.25
C GLN A 232 -29.81 37.88 4.39
N GLN A 233 -29.02 38.81 4.91
CA GLN A 233 -28.68 40.04 4.20
C GLN A 233 -27.91 39.72 2.90
N SER A 234 -26.95 38.75 2.96
CA SER A 234 -26.23 38.30 1.75
C SER A 234 -27.15 37.69 0.70
N LEU A 235 -28.16 36.90 1.08
CA LEU A 235 -29.16 36.34 0.17
C LEU A 235 -30.00 37.44 -0.51
N ILE A 236 -30.35 38.48 0.20
CA ILE A 236 -31.13 39.61 -0.35
C ILE A 236 -30.26 40.46 -1.30
N ASP A 237 -29.05 40.84 -0.85
CA ASP A 237 -28.21 41.80 -1.56
C ASP A 237 -27.57 41.17 -2.83
N GLN A 238 -27.39 39.84 -2.82
CA GLN A 238 -26.69 39.11 -3.89
C GLN A 238 -27.60 38.12 -4.65
N ALA A 239 -28.93 38.31 -4.61
CA ALA A 239 -29.89 37.44 -5.30
C ALA A 239 -29.61 37.32 -6.80
N ASP A 240 -29.30 38.43 -7.46
CA ASP A 240 -29.00 38.44 -8.91
C ASP A 240 -27.67 37.74 -9.21
N MET A 241 -26.69 37.81 -8.30
CA MET A 241 -25.44 37.07 -8.41
C MET A 241 -25.66 35.55 -8.29
N ALA A 242 -26.56 35.12 -7.41
CA ALA A 242 -26.93 33.71 -7.29
C ALA A 242 -27.65 33.21 -8.56
N ARG A 243 -28.51 34.02 -9.17
CA ARG A 243 -29.14 33.70 -10.46
C ARG A 243 -28.13 33.60 -11.59
N LEU A 244 -27.21 34.55 -11.68
CA LEU A 244 -26.10 34.49 -12.61
C LEU A 244 -25.27 33.20 -12.40
N SER A 245 -24.95 32.90 -11.17
CA SER A 245 -24.21 31.67 -10.83
C SER A 245 -25.00 30.43 -11.26
N ARG A 246 -26.32 30.40 -11.10
CA ARG A 246 -27.18 29.31 -11.57
C ARG A 246 -27.13 29.13 -13.08
N GLU A 247 -27.14 30.21 -13.85
CA GLU A 247 -26.98 30.16 -15.31
C GLU A 247 -25.58 29.67 -15.71
N LEU A 248 -24.54 30.05 -15.00
CA LEU A 248 -23.15 29.62 -15.27
C LEU A 248 -22.93 28.11 -15.00
N VAL A 249 -23.59 27.52 -13.98
CA VAL A 249 -23.50 26.08 -13.68
C VAL A 249 -24.56 25.24 -14.39
N ARG A 250 -25.48 25.87 -15.14
CA ARG A 250 -26.52 25.16 -15.89
C ARG A 250 -25.92 24.52 -17.14
N LEU A 251 -26.20 23.22 -17.31
CA LEU A 251 -25.80 22.48 -18.50
C LEU A 251 -26.80 22.71 -19.65
N VAL A 252 -26.26 22.86 -20.85
CA VAL A 252 -27.07 22.96 -22.08
C VAL A 252 -27.50 21.55 -22.48
N CYS A 253 -28.81 21.27 -22.44
CA CYS A 253 -29.35 19.95 -22.72
C CYS A 253 -30.07 19.86 -24.10
N GLU A 254 -30.29 21.00 -24.78
CA GLU A 254 -31.00 21.08 -26.05
C GLU A 254 -30.14 21.77 -27.09
N HIS A 255 -29.28 21.00 -27.73
CA HIS A 255 -28.45 21.41 -28.88
C HIS A 255 -28.45 20.26 -29.90
N PRO A 256 -28.40 20.51 -31.20
CA PRO A 256 -28.26 19.45 -32.20
C PRO A 256 -26.98 18.63 -31.94
N LEU A 257 -27.11 17.30 -31.98
CA LEU A 257 -25.95 16.44 -31.77
C LEU A 257 -25.01 16.52 -32.96
N PRO A 258 -23.70 16.76 -32.75
CA PRO A 258 -22.68 16.78 -33.81
C PRO A 258 -22.64 15.47 -34.61
N GLU A 259 -22.80 14.34 -33.89
CA GLU A 259 -22.92 12.99 -34.46
C GLU A 259 -24.22 12.34 -33.92
N PRO A 260 -24.99 11.63 -34.75
CA PRO A 260 -26.19 10.90 -34.29
C PRO A 260 -25.78 9.75 -33.35
N LEU A 261 -26.65 9.36 -32.41
CA LEU A 261 -26.39 8.25 -31.45
C LEU A 261 -25.95 6.96 -32.14
N ASP A 262 -26.55 6.59 -33.24
CA ASP A 262 -26.17 5.39 -34.00
C ASP A 262 -24.75 5.46 -34.57
N GLY A 263 -24.23 6.66 -34.83
CA GLY A 263 -22.85 6.91 -35.25
C GLY A 263 -21.80 6.62 -34.17
N LEU A 264 -22.22 6.47 -32.91
CA LEU A 264 -21.35 6.19 -31.76
C LEU A 264 -21.21 4.68 -31.52
N MET A 265 -21.78 3.83 -32.36
CA MET A 265 -21.72 2.38 -32.20
C MET A 265 -20.29 1.87 -32.20
N LEU A 266 -19.98 1.03 -31.22
CA LEU A 266 -18.67 0.38 -31.12
C LEU A 266 -18.58 -0.81 -32.06
N THR A 267 -17.70 -0.71 -33.04
CA THR A 267 -17.44 -1.78 -34.03
C THR A 267 -16.21 -2.64 -33.67
N GLY A 268 -15.69 -2.49 -32.47
CA GLY A 268 -14.44 -3.07 -31.98
C GLY A 268 -13.24 -2.20 -32.28
N ILE A 269 -12.11 -2.51 -31.65
CA ILE A 269 -10.85 -1.77 -31.85
C ILE A 269 -10.15 -2.33 -33.10
N PRO A 270 -10.02 -1.54 -34.17
CA PRO A 270 -9.35 -2.00 -35.39
C PRO A 270 -7.85 -2.13 -35.10
N PRO A 271 -7.25 -3.32 -35.34
CA PRO A 271 -5.86 -3.55 -34.94
C PRO A 271 -4.87 -2.67 -35.73
N GLU A 272 -5.13 -2.43 -37.00
CA GLU A 272 -4.16 -1.76 -37.87
C GLU A 272 -4.03 -0.24 -37.61
N PRO A 273 -5.10 0.57 -37.55
CA PRO A 273 -4.99 1.99 -37.21
C PRO A 273 -4.35 2.25 -35.84
N LEU A 274 -4.70 1.42 -34.85
CA LEU A 274 -4.13 1.56 -33.52
C LEU A 274 -2.65 1.16 -33.49
N ARG A 275 -2.27 0.06 -34.16
CA ARG A 275 -0.88 -0.38 -34.29
C ARG A 275 -0.03 0.71 -34.96
N GLN A 276 -0.50 1.27 -36.05
CA GLN A 276 0.20 2.33 -36.79
C GLN A 276 0.40 3.56 -35.91
N PHE A 277 -0.64 4.00 -35.19
CA PHE A 277 -0.54 5.12 -34.25
C PHE A 277 0.52 4.85 -33.16
N LEU A 278 0.49 3.67 -32.54
CA LEU A 278 1.43 3.31 -31.47
C LEU A 278 2.88 3.25 -31.97
N GLU A 279 3.10 2.73 -33.17
CA GLU A 279 4.40 2.68 -33.83
C GLU A 279 4.87 4.10 -34.20
N ASP A 280 3.98 4.95 -34.70
CA ASP A 280 4.27 6.34 -35.05
C ASP A 280 4.62 7.19 -33.82
N GLN A 281 4.03 6.90 -32.68
CA GLN A 281 4.39 7.57 -31.43
C GLN A 281 5.58 6.89 -30.71
N GLY A 282 6.03 5.72 -31.17
CA GLY A 282 7.08 4.95 -30.52
C GLY A 282 6.64 4.32 -29.18
N PHE A 283 5.34 4.05 -28.98
CA PHE A 283 4.77 3.48 -27.78
C PHE A 283 4.88 1.95 -27.75
N LYS A 284 6.12 1.45 -27.72
CA LYS A 284 6.44 0.01 -27.84
C LYS A 284 5.71 -0.87 -26.83
N THR A 285 5.53 -0.40 -25.61
CA THR A 285 4.85 -1.16 -24.54
C THR A 285 3.35 -1.31 -24.81
N LEU A 286 2.70 -0.29 -25.36
CA LEU A 286 1.31 -0.38 -25.78
C LEU A 286 1.16 -1.21 -27.07
N ALA A 287 2.09 -1.07 -28.01
CA ALA A 287 2.11 -1.86 -29.24
C ALA A 287 2.29 -3.37 -28.96
N SER A 288 3.08 -3.75 -27.96
CA SER A 288 3.25 -5.16 -27.60
C SER A 288 1.98 -5.82 -27.03
N ARG A 289 1.03 -5.08 -26.51
CA ARG A 289 -0.29 -5.59 -26.09
C ARG A 289 -1.15 -6.08 -27.27
N MET A 290 -0.92 -5.55 -28.47
CA MET A 290 -1.67 -5.96 -29.68
C MET A 290 -1.23 -7.32 -30.24
N VAL A 291 -0.02 -7.77 -29.92
CA VAL A 291 0.56 -9.01 -30.48
C VAL A 291 0.08 -10.24 -29.71
N GLY A 292 -0.60 -10.08 -28.56
CA GLY A 292 -1.07 -11.15 -27.67
C GLY A 292 -2.53 -11.58 -27.85
N GLY A 293 -3.26 -11.17 -28.89
CA GLY A 293 -4.63 -11.61 -29.16
C GLY A 293 -4.68 -12.98 -29.83
N PRO A 294 -5.75 -13.82 -29.65
CA PRO A 294 -5.81 -15.18 -30.09
C PRO A 294 -5.97 -15.26 -31.63
N SER A 295 -4.94 -15.68 -32.33
CA SER A 295 -5.04 -16.10 -33.73
C SER A 295 -5.26 -17.60 -33.83
N SER A 296 -6.41 -17.97 -34.39
CA SER A 296 -6.75 -19.34 -34.81
C SER A 296 -5.88 -19.83 -35.95
N GLY A 297 -5.28 -21.00 -35.75
CA GLY A 297 -5.14 -22.06 -36.75
C GLY A 297 -4.11 -21.94 -37.84
N GLY A 298 -3.15 -22.87 -37.87
CA GLY A 298 -2.36 -23.22 -39.04
C GLY A 298 -1.09 -23.99 -38.72
N ALA A 299 -1.18 -25.29 -38.74
CA ALA A 299 -0.05 -26.22 -38.55
C ALA A 299 0.97 -26.18 -39.69
N SER A 300 2.25 -26.19 -39.36
CA SER A 300 3.23 -26.94 -40.16
C SER A 300 4.45 -27.38 -39.36
N ALA A 301 4.77 -28.63 -39.52
CA ALA A 301 5.80 -29.37 -38.80
C ALA A 301 7.23 -29.00 -39.20
N GLY A 302 8.16 -29.18 -38.26
CA GLY A 302 9.52 -29.51 -38.61
C GLY A 302 10.63 -29.00 -37.73
N ASN A 303 11.07 -29.85 -36.91
CA ASN A 303 12.43 -30.20 -36.47
C ASN A 303 12.86 -29.85 -35.05
N VAL A 304 13.12 -30.97 -34.41
CA VAL A 304 13.74 -31.18 -33.09
C VAL A 304 15.21 -30.75 -33.14
N ALA A 305 15.60 -29.85 -32.28
CA ALA A 305 16.94 -29.84 -31.70
C ALA A 305 16.90 -29.16 -30.35
N ALA A 306 17.19 -29.94 -29.42
CA ALA A 306 17.25 -29.87 -28.00
C ALA A 306 17.94 -28.65 -27.36
N VAL A 307 17.57 -28.50 -26.11
CA VAL A 307 18.38 -28.19 -24.93
C VAL A 307 18.45 -26.72 -24.53
N MET A 308 17.76 -26.47 -23.40
CA MET A 308 18.00 -25.41 -22.40
C MET A 308 18.07 -23.98 -22.91
N THR A 309 16.93 -23.42 -23.23
CA THR A 309 16.72 -21.96 -23.18
C THR A 309 15.82 -21.64 -22.02
N SER A 310 16.38 -20.91 -21.06
CA SER A 310 15.68 -20.36 -19.91
C SER A 310 14.48 -19.55 -20.37
N SER A 311 13.30 -19.94 -19.94
CA SER A 311 12.07 -19.20 -20.20
C SER A 311 12.12 -17.84 -19.53
N ALA A 312 11.81 -16.78 -20.29
CA ALA A 312 11.38 -15.49 -19.73
C ALA A 312 10.29 -15.71 -18.65
N PRO A 313 10.18 -14.85 -17.63
CA PRO A 313 9.16 -15.01 -16.61
C PRO A 313 7.79 -15.09 -17.30
N LYS A 314 7.13 -16.26 -17.18
CA LYS A 314 5.75 -16.41 -17.63
C LYS A 314 4.93 -15.33 -16.93
N PRO A 315 4.02 -14.63 -17.62
CA PRO A 315 2.94 -13.91 -16.97
C PRO A 315 2.29 -14.85 -15.96
N LEU A 316 1.80 -14.31 -14.83
CA LEU A 316 0.85 -15.03 -13.97
C LEU A 316 -0.15 -15.71 -14.93
N ALA A 317 -0.37 -17.01 -14.77
CA ALA A 317 -1.34 -17.73 -15.60
C ALA A 317 -2.65 -16.93 -15.56
N GLU A 318 -3.30 -16.78 -16.71
CA GLU A 318 -4.59 -16.09 -16.82
C GLU A 318 -5.49 -16.50 -15.66
N ALA A 319 -6.16 -15.51 -15.03
CA ALA A 319 -7.07 -15.75 -13.95
C ALA A 319 -8.12 -16.79 -14.39
N GLU A 320 -8.26 -17.86 -13.62
CA GLU A 320 -9.27 -18.87 -13.84
C GLU A 320 -10.57 -18.36 -13.25
N LYS A 321 -11.52 -17.96 -14.10
CA LYS A 321 -12.81 -17.46 -13.61
C LYS A 321 -13.53 -18.57 -12.85
N ILE A 322 -13.63 -18.42 -11.54
CA ILE A 322 -14.36 -19.34 -10.65
C ILE A 322 -15.82 -18.90 -10.49
N ILE A 323 -16.66 -19.85 -10.10
CA ILE A 323 -18.01 -19.57 -9.65
C ILE A 323 -18.05 -19.84 -8.15
N VAL A 324 -18.33 -18.80 -7.37
CA VAL A 324 -18.57 -18.88 -5.94
C VAL A 324 -20.10 -18.87 -5.73
N ASP A 325 -20.63 -19.95 -5.19
CA ASP A 325 -22.05 -20.13 -4.91
C ASP A 325 -22.29 -20.04 -3.40
N ARG A 326 -22.47 -18.84 -2.91
CA ARG A 326 -22.68 -18.55 -1.48
C ARG A 326 -23.93 -19.19 -0.89
N THR A 327 -24.91 -19.53 -1.74
CA THR A 327 -26.14 -20.20 -1.27
C THR A 327 -25.92 -21.62 -0.73
N LYS A 328 -24.72 -22.17 -0.94
CA LYS A 328 -24.32 -23.49 -0.42
C LYS A 328 -23.61 -23.42 0.93
N TYR A 329 -23.31 -22.24 1.39
CA TYR A 329 -22.63 -22.07 2.67
C TYR A 329 -23.59 -22.33 3.83
N GLU A 330 -23.11 -23.07 4.83
CA GLU A 330 -23.90 -23.53 5.96
C GLU A 330 -23.59 -22.75 7.23
N THR A 331 -24.61 -22.27 7.94
CA THR A 331 -24.47 -21.79 9.32
C THR A 331 -24.60 -22.98 10.27
N VAL A 332 -23.53 -23.32 11.00
CA VAL A 332 -23.47 -24.47 11.91
C VAL A 332 -23.92 -24.06 13.31
N THR A 333 -25.12 -24.42 13.68
CA THR A 333 -25.74 -24.10 15.00
C THR A 333 -26.02 -25.34 15.88
N THR A 334 -25.66 -26.52 15.39
CA THR A 334 -25.89 -27.78 16.12
C THR A 334 -24.62 -28.62 16.21
N ILE A 335 -24.49 -29.41 17.25
CA ILE A 335 -23.32 -30.28 17.45
C ILE A 335 -23.23 -31.36 16.36
N ASP A 336 -24.35 -31.93 15.93
CA ASP A 336 -24.39 -32.96 14.87
C ASP A 336 -23.86 -32.40 13.55
N ALA A 337 -24.16 -31.11 13.22
CA ALA A 337 -23.61 -30.44 12.05
C ALA A 337 -22.12 -30.21 12.20
N LEU A 338 -21.66 -29.79 13.37
CA LEU A 338 -20.23 -29.59 13.65
C LEU A 338 -19.45 -30.92 13.54
N GLU A 339 -19.96 -31.99 14.10
CA GLU A 339 -19.35 -33.32 14.01
C GLU A 339 -19.27 -33.83 12.57
N ARG A 340 -20.29 -33.54 11.75
CA ARG A 340 -20.26 -33.85 10.31
C ARG A 340 -19.13 -33.11 9.59
N TRP A 341 -18.95 -31.81 9.85
CA TRP A 341 -17.85 -31.02 9.27
C TRP A 341 -16.48 -31.52 9.72
N ILE A 342 -16.34 -31.91 10.99
CA ILE A 342 -15.10 -32.51 11.51
C ILE A 342 -14.82 -33.87 10.83
N ALA A 343 -15.85 -34.70 10.62
CA ALA A 343 -15.69 -35.99 9.92
C ALA A 343 -15.32 -35.76 8.43
N ASP A 344 -15.92 -34.76 7.77
CA ASP A 344 -15.61 -34.42 6.39
C ASP A 344 -14.16 -33.89 6.22
N ALA A 345 -13.71 -33.03 7.13
CA ALA A 345 -12.33 -32.56 7.17
C ALA A 345 -11.33 -33.73 7.34
N ARG A 346 -11.63 -34.69 8.20
CA ARG A 346 -10.81 -35.89 8.37
C ARG A 346 -10.83 -36.79 7.13
N HIS A 347 -11.98 -36.89 6.47
CA HIS A 347 -12.08 -37.65 5.22
C HIS A 347 -11.20 -37.09 4.11
N HIS A 348 -11.16 -35.77 3.99
CA HIS A 348 -10.32 -35.09 2.99
C HIS A 348 -8.83 -35.04 3.38
N GLY A 349 -8.51 -35.15 4.68
CA GLY A 349 -7.14 -35.01 5.19
C GLY A 349 -6.63 -33.56 5.17
N TYR A 350 -7.48 -32.60 4.89
CA TYR A 350 -7.22 -31.16 4.97
C TYR A 350 -8.50 -30.37 5.23
N VAL A 351 -8.35 -29.17 5.74
CA VAL A 351 -9.43 -28.20 5.94
C VAL A 351 -8.87 -26.79 5.91
N ALA A 352 -9.51 -25.89 5.16
CA ALA A 352 -9.26 -24.46 5.31
C ALA A 352 -10.01 -23.95 6.53
N ILE A 353 -9.36 -23.07 7.29
CA ILE A 353 -9.89 -22.46 8.51
C ILE A 353 -9.68 -20.96 8.47
N ASP A 354 -10.62 -20.22 9.05
CA ASP A 354 -10.50 -18.79 9.29
C ASP A 354 -11.23 -18.43 10.56
N THR A 355 -10.88 -17.32 11.22
CA THR A 355 -11.47 -16.90 12.50
C THR A 355 -11.97 -15.46 12.42
N GLU A 356 -13.20 -15.26 12.86
CA GLU A 356 -13.83 -13.96 13.02
C GLU A 356 -13.77 -13.48 14.46
N THR A 357 -13.46 -12.21 14.65
CA THR A 357 -13.24 -11.60 15.96
C THR A 357 -13.93 -10.24 16.10
N ASP A 358 -14.09 -9.78 17.34
CA ASP A 358 -14.69 -8.47 17.64
C ASP A 358 -13.73 -7.30 17.44
N CYS A 359 -12.42 -7.55 17.34
CA CYS A 359 -11.42 -6.54 17.02
C CYS A 359 -10.16 -7.16 16.38
N ILE A 360 -9.34 -6.32 15.76
CA ILE A 360 -8.12 -6.75 15.02
C ILE A 360 -6.93 -7.08 15.96
N ASP A 361 -6.90 -6.55 17.16
CA ASP A 361 -5.83 -6.84 18.13
C ASP A 361 -6.04 -8.21 18.74
N CYS A 362 -5.31 -9.21 18.24
CA CYS A 362 -5.43 -10.62 18.66
C CYS A 362 -5.13 -10.84 20.16
N THR A 363 -4.49 -9.90 20.85
CA THR A 363 -4.17 -10.03 22.29
C THR A 363 -5.41 -9.84 23.18
N VAL A 364 -6.31 -8.95 22.78
CA VAL A 364 -7.56 -8.62 23.48
C VAL A 364 -8.81 -9.16 22.77
N ALA A 365 -8.71 -9.49 21.48
CA ALA A 365 -9.81 -9.97 20.66
C ALA A 365 -10.50 -11.20 21.24
N ARG A 366 -11.83 -11.25 21.09
CA ARG A 366 -12.66 -12.40 21.38
C ARG A 366 -13.11 -13.06 20.09
N LEU A 367 -13.12 -14.37 20.06
CA LEU A 367 -13.67 -15.13 18.94
C LEU A 367 -15.18 -14.89 18.83
N VAL A 368 -15.62 -14.56 17.64
CA VAL A 368 -17.03 -14.41 17.26
C VAL A 368 -17.51 -15.60 16.46
N GLY A 369 -16.66 -16.18 15.61
CA GLY A 369 -16.97 -17.38 14.87
C GLY A 369 -15.74 -18.01 14.22
N ILE A 370 -15.95 -19.18 13.63
CA ILE A 370 -14.93 -19.97 12.93
C ILE A 370 -15.55 -20.44 11.62
N SER A 371 -14.82 -20.31 10.52
CA SER A 371 -15.22 -20.88 9.25
C SER A 371 -14.34 -22.05 8.85
N LEU A 372 -14.95 -23.02 8.15
CA LEU A 372 -14.28 -24.22 7.63
C LEU A 372 -14.65 -24.39 6.16
N ALA A 373 -13.67 -24.82 5.33
CA ALA A 373 -13.95 -25.26 3.96
C ALA A 373 -13.16 -26.55 3.64
N THR A 374 -13.85 -27.52 3.01
CA THR A 374 -13.28 -28.83 2.66
C THR A 374 -13.20 -29.06 1.15
N ALA A 375 -14.00 -28.33 0.37
CA ALA A 375 -13.94 -28.30 -1.10
C ALA A 375 -14.48 -26.96 -1.64
N PRO A 376 -14.20 -26.60 -2.89
CA PRO A 376 -14.79 -25.41 -3.52
C PRO A 376 -16.33 -25.38 -3.43
N ASN A 377 -16.88 -24.27 -2.94
CA ASN A 377 -18.29 -24.08 -2.60
C ASN A 377 -18.82 -25.00 -1.48
N VAL A 378 -17.96 -25.64 -0.71
CA VAL A 378 -18.33 -26.46 0.46
C VAL A 378 -17.64 -25.84 1.68
N ALA A 379 -18.31 -24.86 2.25
CA ALA A 379 -17.83 -24.11 3.40
C ALA A 379 -18.95 -23.85 4.42
N CYS A 380 -18.57 -23.58 5.65
CA CYS A 380 -19.50 -23.27 6.72
C CYS A 380 -18.95 -22.20 7.66
N TYR A 381 -19.86 -21.61 8.40
CA TYR A 381 -19.57 -20.71 9.50
C TYR A 381 -20.15 -21.25 10.79
N ILE A 382 -19.37 -21.24 11.85
CA ILE A 382 -19.72 -21.73 13.20
C ILE A 382 -19.77 -20.50 14.13
N PRO A 383 -20.93 -19.87 14.33
CA PRO A 383 -21.08 -18.76 15.24
C PRO A 383 -20.91 -19.20 16.69
N ILE A 384 -20.14 -18.47 17.51
CA ILE A 384 -19.87 -18.76 18.92
C ILE A 384 -19.86 -17.54 19.84
N GLY A 385 -19.84 -16.34 19.25
CA GLY A 385 -19.72 -15.09 20.00
C GLY A 385 -20.58 -13.95 19.48
N HIS A 386 -21.60 -14.24 18.65
CA HIS A 386 -22.58 -13.25 18.22
C HIS A 386 -23.51 -12.87 19.37
N GLY A 387 -23.81 -11.60 19.48
CA GLY A 387 -24.69 -11.06 20.50
C GLY A 387 -24.55 -9.55 20.61
N GLY A 388 -25.41 -8.90 21.40
CA GLY A 388 -25.37 -7.46 21.61
C GLY A 388 -26.29 -6.66 20.69
N GLY A 389 -27.31 -7.30 20.13
CA GLY A 389 -28.49 -6.62 19.62
C GLY A 389 -29.18 -5.83 20.75
N ASP A 390 -30.11 -4.94 20.38
CA ASP A 390 -30.91 -4.18 21.35
C ASP A 390 -31.51 -5.10 22.42
N MET A 391 -31.73 -4.55 23.61
CA MET A 391 -32.31 -5.25 24.79
C MET A 391 -33.62 -6.00 24.52
N PHE A 392 -34.11 -6.01 23.29
CA PHE A 392 -35.35 -6.65 22.84
C PHE A 392 -35.14 -7.67 21.68
N SER A 393 -33.90 -7.90 21.20
CA SER A 393 -33.61 -8.92 20.20
C SER A 393 -33.23 -10.21 20.91
N GLU A 394 -33.81 -11.38 20.42
CA GLU A 394 -33.39 -12.69 20.87
C GLU A 394 -31.93 -12.93 20.44
N ASP A 395 -31.12 -13.51 21.33
CA ASP A 395 -29.76 -13.91 20.98
C ASP A 395 -29.82 -14.93 19.82
N PRO A 396 -28.90 -14.80 18.86
CA PRO A 396 -28.88 -15.72 17.72
C PRO A 396 -28.58 -17.14 18.16
N SER A 397 -29.16 -18.13 17.46
CA SER A 397 -28.88 -19.55 17.73
C SER A 397 -27.41 -19.86 17.42
N GLN A 398 -26.63 -20.23 18.42
CA GLN A 398 -25.21 -20.55 18.28
C GLN A 398 -24.79 -21.58 19.32
N LEU A 399 -23.68 -22.27 19.05
CA LEU A 399 -23.11 -23.23 20.00
C LEU A 399 -22.26 -22.50 21.06
N PRO A 400 -22.23 -23.04 22.32
CA PRO A 400 -21.31 -22.54 23.34
C PRO A 400 -19.85 -22.66 22.89
N VAL A 401 -19.03 -21.64 23.13
CA VAL A 401 -17.62 -21.60 22.70
C VAL A 401 -16.82 -22.79 23.23
N GLU A 402 -17.03 -23.20 24.48
CA GLU A 402 -16.33 -24.31 25.10
C GLU A 402 -16.65 -25.65 24.41
N VAL A 403 -17.90 -25.84 23.96
CA VAL A 403 -18.34 -27.05 23.22
C VAL A 403 -17.65 -27.09 21.86
N VAL A 404 -17.63 -25.97 21.13
CA VAL A 404 -17.00 -25.91 19.82
C VAL A 404 -15.50 -26.10 19.92
N MET A 405 -14.82 -25.44 20.88
CA MET A 405 -13.39 -25.60 21.09
C MET A 405 -13.02 -27.04 21.48
N ALA A 406 -13.78 -27.67 22.35
CA ALA A 406 -13.57 -29.08 22.74
C ALA A 406 -13.75 -30.05 21.55
N ALA A 407 -14.70 -29.78 20.66
CA ALA A 407 -14.94 -30.60 19.47
C ALA A 407 -13.86 -30.39 18.39
N LEU A 408 -13.41 -29.13 18.16
CA LEU A 408 -12.42 -28.80 17.15
C LEU A 408 -10.98 -29.13 17.56
N LYS A 409 -10.66 -29.11 18.85
CA LYS A 409 -9.28 -29.38 19.32
C LYS A 409 -8.69 -30.67 18.76
N PRO A 410 -9.37 -31.86 18.81
CA PRO A 410 -8.83 -33.09 18.24
C PRO A 410 -8.64 -33.05 16.70
N LEU A 411 -9.32 -32.19 15.99
CA LEU A 411 -9.13 -31.97 14.55
C LEU A 411 -7.95 -31.04 14.28
N LEU A 412 -7.88 -29.92 15.01
CA LEU A 412 -6.87 -28.87 14.79
C LEU A 412 -5.47 -29.34 15.20
N GLU A 413 -5.36 -30.28 16.14
CA GLU A 413 -4.11 -30.89 16.59
C GLU A 413 -3.80 -32.23 15.89
N ASP A 414 -4.69 -32.72 14.99
CA ASP A 414 -4.50 -34.00 14.31
C ASP A 414 -3.38 -33.91 13.26
N PRO A 415 -2.28 -34.67 13.41
CA PRO A 415 -1.16 -34.63 12.46
C PRO A 415 -1.51 -35.19 11.06
N ALA A 416 -2.62 -35.92 10.93
CA ALA A 416 -3.11 -36.49 9.68
C ALA A 416 -3.96 -35.50 8.87
N VAL A 417 -4.39 -34.39 9.46
CA VAL A 417 -5.23 -33.36 8.80
C VAL A 417 -4.44 -32.08 8.67
N LEU A 418 -4.24 -31.60 7.44
CA LEU A 418 -3.59 -30.34 7.17
C LEU A 418 -4.57 -29.17 7.36
N LYS A 419 -4.25 -28.21 8.20
CA LYS A 419 -5.00 -26.96 8.36
C LYS A 419 -4.42 -25.91 7.41
N ILE A 420 -5.29 -25.23 6.68
CA ILE A 420 -4.93 -24.22 5.69
C ILE A 420 -5.54 -22.90 6.15
N ALA A 421 -4.76 -21.85 6.22
CA ALA A 421 -5.27 -20.52 6.55
C ALA A 421 -4.64 -19.44 5.68
N HIS A 422 -5.18 -18.23 5.73
CA HIS A 422 -4.60 -17.06 5.12
C HIS A 422 -4.14 -16.08 6.20
N ASN A 423 -2.83 -15.86 6.36
CA ASN A 423 -2.25 -15.19 7.52
C ASN A 423 -2.48 -15.96 8.83
N LEU A 424 -2.21 -17.27 8.78
CA LEU A 424 -2.39 -18.24 9.87
C LEU A 424 -1.95 -17.73 11.25
N LYS A 425 -0.98 -16.85 11.31
CA LYS A 425 -0.47 -16.29 12.57
C LYS A 425 -1.60 -15.77 13.48
N TYR A 426 -2.58 -15.06 12.90
CA TYR A 426 -3.71 -14.51 13.62
C TYR A 426 -4.58 -15.61 14.21
N ASP A 427 -5.02 -16.55 13.36
CA ASP A 427 -5.86 -17.70 13.76
C ASP A 427 -5.16 -18.57 14.80
N TRP A 428 -3.86 -18.82 14.59
CA TRP A 428 -3.06 -19.59 15.54
C TRP A 428 -3.05 -18.95 16.92
N VAL A 429 -2.90 -17.61 17.01
CA VAL A 429 -2.94 -16.90 18.29
C VAL A 429 -4.31 -17.04 18.95
N MET A 430 -5.40 -16.91 18.18
CA MET A 430 -6.76 -17.05 18.70
C MET A 430 -7.02 -18.46 19.26
N PHE A 431 -6.65 -19.51 18.55
CA PHE A 431 -6.77 -20.88 19.04
C PHE A 431 -5.82 -21.21 20.19
N ALA A 432 -4.61 -20.66 20.17
CA ALA A 432 -3.66 -20.85 21.26
C ALA A 432 -4.10 -20.17 22.57
N LYS A 433 -4.94 -19.12 22.53
CA LYS A 433 -5.62 -18.57 23.73
C LYS A 433 -6.57 -19.57 24.35
N ALA A 434 -7.20 -20.42 23.54
CA ALA A 434 -8.07 -21.53 23.99
C ALA A 434 -7.30 -22.84 24.31
N GLY A 435 -5.97 -22.82 24.29
CA GLY A 435 -5.14 -24.00 24.59
C GLY A 435 -5.10 -25.02 23.44
N ILE A 436 -5.26 -24.59 22.19
CA ILE A 436 -5.18 -25.42 20.98
C ILE A 436 -3.96 -25.03 20.18
N GLU A 437 -3.08 -26.00 19.88
CA GLU A 437 -1.93 -25.79 18.99
C GLU A 437 -2.21 -26.37 17.60
N ILE A 438 -2.48 -25.52 16.62
CA ILE A 438 -2.72 -25.94 15.24
C ILE A 438 -1.46 -26.53 14.65
N ALA A 439 -1.51 -27.79 14.23
CA ALA A 439 -0.46 -28.49 13.50
C ALA A 439 -0.98 -29.79 12.84
N PRO A 440 -0.51 -30.18 11.60
CA PRO A 440 0.29 -29.37 10.67
C PRO A 440 -0.54 -28.30 9.97
N TYR A 441 0.13 -27.34 9.36
CA TYR A 441 -0.54 -26.23 8.71
C TYR A 441 0.17 -25.76 7.43
N ASP A 442 -0.58 -25.04 6.56
CA ASP A 442 -0.10 -24.24 5.43
C ASP A 442 -0.71 -22.83 5.52
N ASP A 443 -0.01 -21.84 4.97
CA ASP A 443 -0.41 -20.43 4.96
C ASP A 443 -0.36 -19.86 3.54
N THR A 444 -1.50 -19.47 2.99
CA THR A 444 -1.62 -19.01 1.61
C THR A 444 -1.06 -17.59 1.39
N LEU A 445 -1.06 -16.72 2.41
CA LEU A 445 -0.39 -15.42 2.36
C LEU A 445 1.12 -15.61 2.19
N VAL A 446 1.70 -16.51 3.01
CA VAL A 446 3.14 -16.82 2.96
C VAL A 446 3.51 -17.51 1.65
N MET A 447 2.68 -18.44 1.15
CA MET A 447 2.88 -19.04 -0.19
C MET A 447 2.93 -17.99 -1.30
N SER A 448 1.96 -17.08 -1.30
CA SER A 448 1.90 -15.98 -2.27
C SER A 448 3.13 -15.08 -2.17
N PHE A 449 3.56 -14.75 -0.95
CA PHE A 449 4.73 -13.92 -0.72
C PHE A 449 6.01 -14.58 -1.24
N ASP A 450 6.25 -15.85 -0.96
CA ASP A 450 7.44 -16.58 -1.45
C ASP A 450 7.47 -16.73 -2.97
N LEU A 451 6.29 -16.81 -3.62
CA LEU A 451 6.16 -16.91 -5.07
C LEU A 451 6.28 -15.56 -5.78
N ASP A 452 5.62 -14.52 -5.25
CA ASP A 452 5.30 -13.31 -6.01
C ASP A 452 5.70 -12.00 -5.29
N ALA A 453 6.59 -12.04 -4.29
CA ALA A 453 7.07 -10.83 -3.60
C ALA A 453 7.56 -9.76 -4.59
N GLY A 454 6.98 -8.57 -4.52
CA GLY A 454 7.28 -7.44 -5.41
C GLY A 454 6.46 -7.37 -6.71
N ARG A 455 5.54 -8.31 -6.96
CA ARG A 455 4.61 -8.28 -8.11
C ARG A 455 3.24 -7.69 -7.75
N SER A 456 2.65 -8.12 -6.66
CA SER A 456 1.31 -7.75 -6.19
C SER A 456 1.27 -7.69 -4.68
N GLY A 457 0.16 -7.24 -4.11
CA GLY A 457 -0.17 -7.48 -2.71
C GLY A 457 -0.49 -8.96 -2.45
N HIS A 458 -0.60 -9.31 -1.17
CA HIS A 458 -0.78 -10.69 -0.73
C HIS A 458 -2.03 -10.86 0.15
N GLY A 459 -2.94 -9.86 0.19
CA GLY A 459 -4.23 -9.95 0.87
C GLY A 459 -5.17 -10.91 0.15
N LEU A 460 -6.12 -11.52 0.90
CA LEU A 460 -7.06 -12.51 0.38
C LEU A 460 -7.85 -11.98 -0.83
N ASP A 461 -8.44 -10.79 -0.70
CA ASP A 461 -9.22 -10.12 -1.75
C ASP A 461 -8.39 -9.85 -3.01
N GLU A 462 -7.15 -9.33 -2.83
CA GLU A 462 -6.24 -9.04 -3.95
C GLU A 462 -5.82 -10.31 -4.69
N LEU A 463 -5.62 -11.41 -3.95
CA LEU A 463 -5.29 -12.71 -4.54
C LEU A 463 -6.49 -13.35 -5.21
N ALA A 464 -7.71 -13.20 -4.66
CA ALA A 464 -8.94 -13.66 -5.30
C ALA A 464 -9.18 -12.96 -6.64
N ASP A 465 -9.02 -11.64 -6.69
CA ASP A 465 -9.09 -10.86 -7.94
C ASP A 465 -7.99 -11.32 -8.92
N THR A 466 -6.75 -11.38 -8.46
CA THR A 466 -5.58 -11.71 -9.30
C THR A 466 -5.64 -13.12 -9.89
N HIS A 467 -6.04 -14.12 -9.10
CA HIS A 467 -6.00 -15.52 -9.51
C HIS A 467 -7.30 -16.05 -10.08
N PHE A 468 -8.43 -15.46 -9.70
CA PHE A 468 -9.75 -16.01 -9.98
C PHE A 468 -10.72 -15.02 -10.65
N ASP A 469 -10.33 -13.76 -10.88
CA ASP A 469 -11.24 -12.70 -11.37
C ASP A 469 -12.51 -12.64 -10.51
N HIS A 470 -12.31 -12.74 -9.17
CA HIS A 470 -13.37 -12.81 -8.18
C HIS A 470 -13.26 -11.68 -7.16
N GLU A 471 -14.36 -10.95 -6.97
CA GLU A 471 -14.49 -9.91 -5.95
C GLU A 471 -15.16 -10.51 -4.70
N CYS A 472 -14.38 -10.59 -3.61
CA CYS A 472 -14.87 -11.07 -2.31
C CYS A 472 -15.83 -10.07 -1.66
N ILE A 473 -16.63 -10.51 -0.71
CA ILE A 473 -17.44 -9.65 0.13
C ILE A 473 -16.51 -8.78 0.97
N ALA A 474 -16.53 -7.47 0.77
CA ALA A 474 -15.65 -6.58 1.52
C ALA A 474 -16.13 -6.43 2.97
N PHE A 475 -15.22 -6.47 3.97
CA PHE A 475 -15.51 -6.26 5.39
C PHE A 475 -16.37 -5.01 5.66
N LYS A 476 -16.10 -3.92 4.95
CA LYS A 476 -16.89 -2.66 5.05
C LYS A 476 -18.36 -2.81 4.63
N SER A 477 -18.70 -3.80 3.83
CA SER A 477 -20.09 -4.03 3.40
C SER A 477 -20.91 -4.75 4.47
N VAL A 478 -20.27 -5.53 5.34
CA VAL A 478 -20.94 -6.23 6.45
C VAL A 478 -20.88 -5.46 7.76
N CYS A 479 -19.75 -4.79 8.05
CA CYS A 479 -19.55 -4.04 9.30
C CYS A 479 -19.77 -2.53 9.16
N GLY A 480 -19.92 -1.98 7.93
CA GLY A 480 -20.00 -0.54 7.70
C GLY A 480 -18.67 0.20 7.85
N VAL A 481 -18.72 1.54 7.84
CA VAL A 481 -17.54 2.41 7.92
C VAL A 481 -17.75 3.61 8.83
N GLY A 482 -16.67 4.12 9.43
CA GLY A 482 -16.67 5.35 10.24
C GLY A 482 -17.54 5.25 11.49
N GLN A 483 -18.34 6.28 11.78
CA GLN A 483 -19.16 6.32 13.01
C GLN A 483 -20.31 5.31 13.04
N LYS A 484 -20.64 4.72 11.92
CA LYS A 484 -21.69 3.68 11.81
C LYS A 484 -21.11 2.26 11.74
N GLN A 485 -19.80 2.13 11.85
CA GLN A 485 -19.16 0.82 11.86
C GLN A 485 -19.57 0.06 13.13
N ILE A 486 -19.99 -1.19 12.94
CA ILE A 486 -20.28 -2.14 14.01
C ILE A 486 -19.14 -3.15 14.11
N THR A 487 -19.02 -3.78 15.27
CA THR A 487 -18.14 -4.93 15.46
C THR A 487 -18.76 -6.19 14.86
N PHE A 488 -17.94 -7.18 14.47
CA PHE A 488 -18.40 -8.36 13.74
C PHE A 488 -19.43 -9.19 14.53
N ASP A 489 -19.34 -9.20 15.85
CA ASP A 489 -20.30 -9.85 16.76
C ASP A 489 -21.74 -9.33 16.61
N LYS A 490 -21.94 -8.18 15.98
CA LYS A 490 -23.25 -7.54 15.71
C LYS A 490 -23.72 -7.72 14.28
N VAL A 491 -22.93 -8.37 13.42
CA VAL A 491 -23.33 -8.65 12.04
C VAL A 491 -24.43 -9.75 12.05
N PRO A 492 -25.52 -9.60 11.27
CA PRO A 492 -26.52 -10.66 11.14
C PRO A 492 -25.90 -11.97 10.66
N LEU A 493 -26.36 -13.11 11.21
CA LEU A 493 -25.77 -14.43 10.96
C LEU A 493 -25.71 -14.81 9.48
N ASP A 494 -26.74 -14.48 8.71
CA ASP A 494 -26.75 -14.78 7.26
C ASP A 494 -25.60 -14.05 6.55
N ALA A 495 -25.43 -12.76 6.81
CA ALA A 495 -24.36 -11.96 6.23
C ALA A 495 -22.98 -12.39 6.75
N ALA A 496 -22.87 -12.74 8.05
CA ALA A 496 -21.65 -13.25 8.63
C ALA A 496 -21.26 -14.62 8.04
N THR A 497 -22.24 -15.48 7.79
CA THR A 497 -22.01 -16.80 7.16
C THR A 497 -21.51 -16.64 5.73
N GLU A 498 -22.16 -15.76 4.91
CA GLU A 498 -21.73 -15.56 3.54
C GLU A 498 -20.30 -14.99 3.47
N TYR A 499 -19.97 -14.05 4.34
CA TYR A 499 -18.64 -13.41 4.42
C TYR A 499 -17.57 -14.42 4.88
N ALA A 500 -17.71 -14.98 6.08
CA ALA A 500 -16.68 -15.81 6.69
C ALA A 500 -16.47 -17.16 5.98
N ALA A 501 -17.56 -17.78 5.47
CA ALA A 501 -17.42 -19.02 4.71
C ALA A 501 -16.79 -18.78 3.32
N GLU A 502 -16.99 -17.58 2.71
CA GLU A 502 -16.30 -17.21 1.49
C GLU A 502 -14.78 -17.10 1.72
N ASP A 503 -14.36 -16.48 2.84
CA ASP A 503 -12.94 -16.33 3.16
C ASP A 503 -12.25 -17.70 3.28
N ALA A 504 -12.89 -18.69 3.95
CA ALA A 504 -12.38 -20.05 4.01
C ALA A 504 -12.39 -20.77 2.64
N ASP A 505 -13.43 -20.61 1.81
CA ASP A 505 -13.51 -21.21 0.46
C ASP A 505 -12.43 -20.63 -0.46
N ILE A 506 -12.26 -19.31 -0.47
CA ILE A 506 -11.22 -18.64 -1.26
C ILE A 506 -9.82 -19.02 -0.77
N CYS A 507 -9.61 -19.10 0.54
CA CYS A 507 -8.35 -19.57 1.11
C CYS A 507 -7.99 -20.98 0.61
N LEU A 508 -8.96 -21.91 0.60
CA LEU A 508 -8.77 -23.27 0.08
C LEU A 508 -8.41 -23.27 -1.42
N ARG A 509 -9.13 -22.48 -2.24
CA ARG A 509 -8.85 -22.36 -3.67
C ARG A 509 -7.48 -21.78 -3.94
N LEU A 510 -7.06 -20.77 -3.16
CA LEU A 510 -5.72 -20.20 -3.23
C LEU A 510 -4.65 -21.25 -2.90
N TRP A 511 -4.87 -22.05 -1.87
CA TRP A 511 -3.95 -23.14 -1.55
C TRP A 511 -3.81 -24.15 -2.69
N MET A 512 -4.93 -24.57 -3.30
CA MET A 512 -4.92 -25.46 -4.46
C MET A 512 -4.15 -24.87 -5.64
N ARG A 513 -4.19 -23.53 -5.80
CA ARG A 513 -3.52 -22.80 -6.88
C ARG A 513 -2.04 -22.56 -6.61
N LEU A 514 -1.68 -22.16 -5.38
CA LEU A 514 -0.34 -21.71 -5.03
C LEU A 514 0.60 -22.87 -4.67
N ARG A 515 0.12 -23.89 -3.98
CA ARG A 515 0.95 -24.99 -3.49
C ARG A 515 1.72 -25.73 -4.60
N PRO A 516 1.13 -26.09 -5.74
CA PRO A 516 1.87 -26.71 -6.86
C PRO A 516 2.96 -25.79 -7.43
N ARG A 517 2.75 -24.47 -7.40
CA ARG A 517 3.71 -23.46 -7.89
C ARG A 517 4.98 -23.42 -7.03
N LEU A 518 4.90 -23.67 -5.72
CA LEU A 518 6.07 -23.69 -4.85
C LEU A 518 7.16 -24.65 -5.38
N THR A 519 6.76 -25.83 -5.80
CA THR A 519 7.68 -26.84 -6.38
C THR A 519 8.08 -26.50 -7.81
N ALA A 520 7.12 -26.13 -8.64
CA ALA A 520 7.38 -25.79 -10.03
C ALA A 520 8.33 -24.59 -10.19
N GLU A 521 8.26 -23.63 -9.24
CA GLU A 521 9.08 -22.43 -9.26
C GLU A 521 10.33 -22.52 -8.35
N GLY A 522 10.51 -23.61 -7.60
CA GLY A 522 11.71 -23.90 -6.81
C GLY A 522 11.85 -23.05 -5.55
N VAL A 523 10.72 -22.65 -4.91
CA VAL A 523 10.69 -21.90 -3.65
C VAL A 523 10.20 -22.75 -2.47
N THR A 524 9.94 -24.05 -2.67
CA THR A 524 9.46 -24.96 -1.62
C THR A 524 10.36 -24.97 -0.38
N GLY A 525 11.69 -24.91 -0.58
CA GLY A 525 12.66 -24.92 0.53
C GLY A 525 12.51 -23.71 1.46
N VAL A 526 12.40 -22.50 0.88
CA VAL A 526 12.20 -21.26 1.64
C VAL A 526 10.86 -21.30 2.37
N TYR A 527 9.79 -21.67 1.68
CA TYR A 527 8.47 -21.80 2.29
C TYR A 527 8.48 -22.75 3.49
N GLN A 528 8.91 -23.99 3.27
CA GLN A 528 8.80 -25.03 4.32
C GLN A 528 9.76 -24.83 5.49
N MET A 529 10.96 -24.33 5.24
CA MET A 529 12.03 -24.31 6.23
C MET A 529 12.25 -22.93 6.86
N VAL A 530 11.73 -21.84 6.24
CA VAL A 530 11.94 -20.48 6.71
C VAL A 530 10.62 -19.81 7.08
N ASP A 531 9.70 -19.64 6.13
CA ASP A 531 8.57 -18.74 6.34
C ASP A 531 7.33 -19.43 6.93
N ARG A 532 7.00 -20.65 6.53
CA ARG A 532 5.87 -21.38 7.12
C ARG A 532 5.99 -21.56 8.63
N PRO A 533 7.09 -22.10 9.18
CA PRO A 533 7.21 -22.25 10.64
C PRO A 533 7.30 -20.91 11.38
N LEU A 534 7.74 -19.85 10.68
CA LEU A 534 7.88 -18.52 11.26
C LEU A 534 6.53 -17.93 11.71
N ALA A 535 5.42 -18.27 11.05
CA ALA A 535 4.07 -17.79 11.42
C ALA A 535 3.77 -18.12 12.90
N VAL A 536 4.03 -19.35 13.33
CA VAL A 536 3.84 -19.79 14.71
C VAL A 536 4.91 -19.23 15.65
N THR A 537 6.17 -19.18 15.20
CA THR A 537 7.27 -18.60 16.00
C THR A 537 6.98 -17.15 16.37
N VAL A 538 6.56 -16.36 15.38
CA VAL A 538 6.19 -14.94 15.58
C VAL A 538 4.90 -14.83 16.42
N GLY A 539 3.89 -15.68 16.17
CA GLY A 539 2.67 -15.73 16.99
C GLY A 539 2.97 -15.96 18.48
N ARG A 540 3.94 -16.82 18.81
CA ARG A 540 4.41 -17.02 20.19
C ARG A 540 5.10 -15.77 20.75
N MET A 541 5.91 -15.07 19.96
CA MET A 541 6.57 -13.83 20.38
C MET A 541 5.54 -12.73 20.64
N GLU A 542 4.57 -12.55 19.75
CA GLU A 542 3.49 -11.56 19.89
C GLU A 542 2.65 -11.84 21.16
N ARG A 543 2.31 -13.09 21.44
CA ARG A 543 1.61 -13.47 22.66
C ARG A 543 2.42 -13.21 23.93
N ARG A 544 3.75 -13.44 23.90
CA ARG A 544 4.62 -13.16 25.04
C ARG A 544 4.68 -11.66 25.33
N GLY A 545 4.82 -10.84 24.30
CA GLY A 545 5.01 -9.41 24.42
C GLY A 545 6.23 -9.03 25.23
N ILE A 546 6.47 -7.74 25.44
CA ILE A 546 7.56 -7.23 26.23
C ILE A 546 7.05 -6.30 27.34
N LYS A 547 7.61 -6.43 28.53
CA LYS A 547 7.25 -5.60 29.67
C LYS A 547 7.81 -4.19 29.50
N VAL A 548 7.00 -3.19 29.86
CA VAL A 548 7.35 -1.78 29.74
C VAL A 548 7.08 -1.09 31.07
N ASP A 549 8.03 -0.32 31.56
CA ASP A 549 7.89 0.51 32.76
C ASP A 549 7.09 1.78 32.42
N ARG A 550 5.82 1.75 32.79
CA ARG A 550 4.88 2.85 32.54
C ARG A 550 5.26 4.13 33.24
N ASP A 551 5.73 4.04 34.50
CA ASP A 551 6.09 5.21 35.32
C ASP A 551 7.34 5.89 34.76
N TYR A 552 8.31 5.09 34.31
CA TYR A 552 9.49 5.59 33.61
C TYR A 552 9.10 6.32 32.31
N LEU A 553 8.22 5.73 31.47
CA LEU A 553 7.73 6.38 30.26
C LEU A 553 6.98 7.70 30.54
N ALA A 554 6.16 7.73 31.57
CA ALA A 554 5.43 8.94 31.98
C ALA A 554 6.40 10.07 32.41
N LYS A 555 7.43 9.73 33.17
CA LYS A 555 8.49 10.67 33.58
C LYS A 555 9.28 11.16 32.37
N LEU A 556 9.66 10.28 31.47
CA LEU A 556 10.40 10.61 30.25
C LEU A 556 9.56 11.51 29.33
N SER A 557 8.25 11.22 29.18
CA SER A 557 7.31 12.07 28.44
C SER A 557 7.25 13.48 29.01
N GLY A 558 7.22 13.63 30.34
CA GLY A 558 7.29 14.93 31.02
C GLY A 558 8.59 15.67 30.72
N THR A 559 9.72 14.98 30.75
CA THR A 559 11.03 15.55 30.39
C THR A 559 11.05 16.05 28.95
N PHE A 560 10.57 15.25 28.01
CA PHE A 560 10.50 15.63 26.60
C PHE A 560 9.55 16.82 26.38
N ALA A 561 8.44 16.91 27.10
CA ALA A 561 7.54 18.05 27.01
C ALA A 561 8.24 19.37 27.40
N VAL A 562 9.08 19.35 28.43
CA VAL A 562 9.87 20.52 28.83
C VAL A 562 10.91 20.91 27.79
N GLU A 563 11.59 19.91 27.21
CA GLU A 563 12.60 20.16 26.16
C GLU A 563 11.96 20.65 24.86
N ILE A 564 10.79 20.10 24.47
CA ILE A 564 10.01 20.56 23.32
C ILE A 564 9.63 22.03 23.50
N ALA A 565 9.12 22.42 24.70
CA ALA A 565 8.77 23.81 24.97
C ALA A 565 9.98 24.76 24.85
N LYS A 566 11.15 24.37 25.33
CA LYS A 566 12.40 25.13 25.14
C LYS A 566 12.78 25.27 23.66
N LEU A 567 12.67 24.19 22.90
CA LEU A 567 12.93 24.22 21.45
C LEU A 567 11.95 25.12 20.72
N GLU A 568 10.67 25.12 21.13
CA GLU A 568 9.65 26.02 20.58
C GLU A 568 10.00 27.49 20.79
N GLU A 569 10.43 27.88 22.02
CA GLU A 569 10.90 29.24 22.31
C GLU A 569 12.11 29.61 21.41
N GLN A 570 13.09 28.75 21.30
CA GLN A 570 14.26 28.96 20.45
C GLN A 570 13.90 29.05 18.96
N VAL A 571 12.97 28.24 18.49
CA VAL A 571 12.44 28.31 17.12
C VAL A 571 11.73 29.64 16.90
N TYR A 572 10.91 30.12 17.82
CA TYR A 572 10.20 31.40 17.69
C TYR A 572 11.17 32.60 17.72
N GLU A 573 12.19 32.56 18.55
CA GLU A 573 13.23 33.58 18.58
C GLU A 573 14.00 33.59 17.22
N ALA A 574 14.46 32.46 16.76
CA ALA A 574 15.21 32.35 15.50
C ALA A 574 14.33 32.66 14.27
N ALA A 575 13.03 32.39 14.34
CA ALA A 575 12.03 32.69 13.32
C ALA A 575 11.49 34.13 13.36
N GLN A 576 11.92 34.95 14.33
CA GLN A 576 11.46 36.32 14.54
C GLN A 576 9.94 36.40 14.78
N GLY A 577 9.38 35.47 15.53
CA GLY A 577 7.99 35.47 15.95
C GLY A 577 7.32 34.09 15.92
N PRO A 578 6.18 33.96 16.62
CA PRO A 578 5.48 32.69 16.73
C PRO A 578 4.82 32.25 15.41
N PHE A 579 4.67 30.92 15.25
CA PHE A 579 3.93 30.26 14.19
C PHE A 579 3.68 28.80 14.60
N THR A 580 2.83 28.08 13.87
CA THR A 580 2.62 26.65 14.13
C THR A 580 3.76 25.82 13.53
N ILE A 581 4.74 25.40 14.35
CA ILE A 581 5.97 24.70 13.91
C ILE A 581 5.64 23.41 13.15
N GLY A 582 4.60 22.69 13.60
CA GLY A 582 4.10 21.47 12.94
C GLY A 582 3.40 21.70 11.59
N SER A 583 3.12 22.94 11.18
CA SER A 583 2.49 23.26 9.91
C SER A 583 3.53 23.46 8.81
N PRO A 584 3.64 22.57 7.81
CA PRO A 584 4.57 22.75 6.69
C PRO A 584 4.38 24.07 5.94
N GLN A 585 3.14 24.51 5.80
CA GLN A 585 2.78 25.74 5.12
C GLN A 585 3.32 26.98 5.86
N GLN A 586 3.08 27.05 7.19
CA GLN A 586 3.55 28.18 7.99
C GLN A 586 5.07 28.19 8.12
N LEU A 587 5.68 27.01 8.29
CA LEU A 587 7.14 26.90 8.31
C LEU A 587 7.77 27.33 6.98
N GLY A 588 7.18 26.92 5.85
CA GLY A 588 7.65 27.36 4.52
C GLY A 588 7.59 28.88 4.36
N ALA A 589 6.51 29.52 4.77
CA ALA A 589 6.38 30.97 4.76
C ALA A 589 7.40 31.66 5.68
N VAL A 590 7.67 31.09 6.87
CA VAL A 590 8.71 31.61 7.76
C VAL A 590 10.09 31.52 7.13
N LEU A 591 10.49 30.38 6.59
CA LEU A 591 11.81 30.18 6.03
C LEU A 591 12.05 31.04 4.76
N PHE A 592 11.10 31.06 3.84
CA PHE A 592 11.34 31.63 2.52
C PHE A 592 10.75 33.02 2.32
N ASP A 593 9.62 33.36 2.95
CA ASP A 593 9.00 34.68 2.81
C ASP A 593 9.44 35.64 3.93
N ARG A 594 9.45 35.18 5.22
CA ARG A 594 9.82 36.04 6.37
C ARG A 594 11.34 36.19 6.49
N LEU A 595 12.10 35.09 6.48
CA LEU A 595 13.56 35.09 6.63
C LEU A 595 14.30 35.27 5.30
N GLY A 596 13.60 35.25 4.16
CA GLY A 596 14.15 35.49 2.83
C GLY A 596 15.23 34.49 2.38
N LEU A 597 15.18 33.24 2.87
CA LEU A 597 16.16 32.22 2.53
C LEU A 597 16.05 31.82 1.03
N LYS A 598 17.20 31.57 0.40
CA LYS A 598 17.26 31.22 -1.02
C LYS A 598 17.00 29.72 -1.22
N GLY A 599 16.40 29.35 -2.35
CA GLY A 599 16.34 27.96 -2.82
C GLY A 599 15.07 27.18 -2.46
N GLY A 600 14.04 27.80 -1.90
CA GLY A 600 12.78 27.12 -1.55
C GLY A 600 12.11 26.46 -2.76
N ARG A 601 12.03 25.13 -2.76
CA ARG A 601 11.28 24.39 -3.78
C ARG A 601 9.80 24.47 -3.47
N LYS A 602 8.99 24.93 -4.41
CA LYS A 602 7.54 24.86 -4.31
C LYS A 602 7.03 23.56 -4.89
N GLY A 603 6.19 22.85 -4.14
CA GLY A 603 5.49 21.67 -4.61
C GLY A 603 4.36 22.03 -5.61
N LYS A 604 3.69 21.02 -6.14
CA LYS A 604 2.55 21.20 -7.08
C LYS A 604 1.41 22.06 -6.53
N SER A 605 1.27 22.16 -5.21
CA SER A 605 0.30 23.00 -4.51
C SER A 605 0.74 24.47 -4.34
N GLY A 606 1.88 24.87 -4.92
CA GLY A 606 2.45 26.19 -4.71
C GLY A 606 3.08 26.43 -3.33
N GLN A 607 3.02 25.45 -2.43
CA GLN A 607 3.59 25.51 -1.10
C GLN A 607 5.07 25.13 -1.11
N TYR A 608 5.86 25.77 -0.26
CA TYR A 608 7.26 25.41 -0.09
C TYR A 608 7.43 24.03 0.51
N SER A 609 8.37 23.25 -0.02
CA SER A 609 8.78 22.02 0.64
C SER A 609 9.53 22.34 1.91
N THR A 610 9.14 21.67 3.00
CA THR A 610 9.81 21.71 4.30
C THR A 610 10.10 20.28 4.77
N ASP A 611 10.38 19.39 3.80
CA ASP A 611 10.77 18.02 4.10
C ASP A 611 12.13 17.96 4.80
N VAL A 612 12.48 16.78 5.31
CA VAL A 612 13.72 16.57 6.06
C VAL A 612 14.93 16.98 5.22
N THR A 613 14.95 16.63 3.93
CA THR A 613 16.07 16.92 3.03
C THR A 613 16.30 18.41 2.85
N GLU A 614 15.22 19.19 2.71
CA GLU A 614 15.33 20.65 2.57
C GLU A 614 15.77 21.31 3.87
N LEU A 615 15.25 20.84 5.01
CA LEU A 615 15.67 21.36 6.31
C LEU A 615 17.12 20.99 6.65
N GLU A 616 17.57 19.76 6.31
CA GLU A 616 18.98 19.35 6.47
C GLU A 616 19.90 20.20 5.58
N ARG A 617 19.51 20.50 4.35
CA ARG A 617 20.25 21.41 3.49
C ARG A 617 20.41 22.79 4.12
N LEU A 618 19.31 23.37 4.59
CA LEU A 618 19.33 24.68 5.24
C LEU A 618 20.15 24.67 6.54
N ALA A 619 20.05 23.60 7.32
CA ALA A 619 20.84 23.42 8.55
C ALA A 619 22.34 23.32 8.22
N SER A 620 22.73 22.62 7.15
CA SER A 620 24.13 22.53 6.68
C SER A 620 24.66 23.89 6.17
N GLU A 621 23.79 24.74 5.66
CA GLU A 621 24.09 26.14 5.29
C GLU A 621 24.17 27.09 6.49
N GLY A 622 23.99 26.58 7.73
CA GLY A 622 24.11 27.35 8.96
C GLY A 622 22.83 28.09 9.36
N VAL A 623 21.65 27.71 8.84
CA VAL A 623 20.36 28.32 9.20
C VAL A 623 19.87 27.77 10.53
N PRO A 624 19.85 28.58 11.65
CA PRO A 624 19.54 28.06 12.98
C PRO A 624 18.11 27.48 13.10
N VAL A 625 17.12 28.16 12.51
CA VAL A 625 15.72 27.72 12.52
C VAL A 625 15.55 26.34 11.93
N ALA A 626 16.25 26.01 10.85
CA ALA A 626 16.13 24.71 10.20
C ALA A 626 16.62 23.57 11.12
N LYS A 627 17.76 23.76 11.79
CA LYS A 627 18.28 22.80 12.77
C LYS A 627 17.34 22.63 13.96
N LEU A 628 16.89 23.73 14.56
CA LEU A 628 15.98 23.71 15.73
C LEU A 628 14.64 23.04 15.39
N VAL A 629 14.11 23.25 14.19
CA VAL A 629 12.88 22.58 13.72
C VAL A 629 13.10 21.09 13.49
N LEU A 630 14.25 20.66 12.99
CA LEU A 630 14.58 19.23 12.89
C LEU A 630 14.64 18.59 14.28
N ASP A 631 15.32 19.20 15.23
CA ASP A 631 15.42 18.73 16.62
C ASP A 631 14.02 18.67 17.28
N TRP A 632 13.22 19.72 17.11
CA TRP A 632 11.83 19.75 17.59
C TRP A 632 10.96 18.65 16.98
N ARG A 633 11.03 18.45 15.66
CA ARG A 633 10.27 17.39 14.96
C ARG A 633 10.66 16.00 15.45
N GLN A 634 11.96 15.77 15.61
CA GLN A 634 12.47 14.49 16.10
C GLN A 634 11.95 14.20 17.50
N LEU A 635 12.12 15.15 18.42
CA LEU A 635 11.71 14.98 19.82
C LEU A 635 10.19 14.87 19.97
N SER A 636 9.42 15.68 19.24
CA SER A 636 7.96 15.61 19.23
C SER A 636 7.43 14.27 18.71
N LYS A 637 8.06 13.75 17.64
CA LYS A 637 7.73 12.44 17.08
C LYS A 637 8.05 11.32 18.08
N LEU A 638 9.22 11.35 18.71
CA LEU A 638 9.60 10.34 19.69
C LEU A 638 8.69 10.37 20.92
N LYS A 639 8.33 11.56 21.39
CA LYS A 639 7.38 11.72 22.48
C LYS A 639 6.01 11.12 22.12
N SER A 640 5.41 11.56 21.03
CA SER A 640 4.06 11.11 20.66
C SER A 640 4.00 9.63 20.31
N THR A 641 5.02 9.10 19.60
CA THR A 641 5.01 7.72 19.09
C THR A 641 5.41 6.70 20.15
N TYR A 642 6.35 7.05 21.04
CA TYR A 642 6.89 6.09 22.01
C TYR A 642 6.51 6.42 23.45
N THR A 643 6.81 7.62 23.98
CA THR A 643 6.56 7.83 25.39
C THR A 643 5.08 8.00 25.73
N ASP A 644 4.26 8.54 24.82
CA ASP A 644 2.82 8.69 25.06
C ASP A 644 2.02 7.47 24.57
N ALA A 645 2.22 7.06 23.30
CA ALA A 645 1.43 5.98 22.70
C ALA A 645 1.68 4.63 23.36
N LEU A 646 2.94 4.28 23.71
CA LEU A 646 3.24 2.99 24.35
C LEU A 646 2.51 2.80 25.68
N GLN A 647 2.32 3.89 26.47
CA GLN A 647 1.58 3.80 27.73
C GLN A 647 0.11 3.37 27.52
N ALA A 648 -0.49 3.80 26.40
CA ALA A 648 -1.87 3.41 26.04
C ALA A 648 -1.95 2.00 25.43
N GLN A 649 -0.84 1.49 24.91
CA GLN A 649 -0.73 0.17 24.28
C GLN A 649 -0.29 -0.95 25.25
N ILE A 650 -0.05 -0.61 26.55
CA ILE A 650 0.18 -1.64 27.54
C ILE A 650 -1.12 -2.39 27.76
N ASN A 651 -1.12 -3.69 27.43
CA ASN A 651 -2.26 -4.56 27.65
C ASN A 651 -2.55 -4.67 29.15
N PRO A 652 -3.78 -4.37 29.62
CA PRO A 652 -4.10 -4.35 31.04
C PRO A 652 -4.07 -5.73 31.71
N GLU A 653 -4.24 -6.82 30.96
CA GLU A 653 -4.23 -8.19 31.47
C GLU A 653 -2.80 -8.70 31.66
N THR A 654 -1.91 -8.43 30.70
CA THR A 654 -0.54 -8.94 30.71
C THR A 654 0.46 -7.95 31.32
N GLY A 655 0.15 -6.66 31.36
CA GLY A 655 1.08 -5.59 31.71
C GLY A 655 2.21 -5.39 30.70
N ARG A 656 2.08 -5.94 29.49
CA ARG A 656 3.11 -5.97 28.43
C ARG A 656 2.61 -5.25 27.18
N VAL A 657 3.53 -4.87 26.34
CA VAL A 657 3.25 -4.36 24.98
C VAL A 657 3.42 -5.52 24.01
N HIS A 658 2.44 -5.66 23.11
CA HIS A 658 2.40 -6.71 22.11
C HIS A 658 2.43 -6.05 20.72
N THR A 659 3.56 -6.13 20.04
CA THR A 659 3.66 -5.67 18.65
C THR A 659 3.11 -6.72 17.71
N SER A 660 2.66 -6.31 16.53
CA SER A 660 2.31 -7.22 15.43
C SER A 660 3.39 -7.21 14.37
N TYR A 661 3.85 -8.39 13.94
CA TYR A 661 4.82 -8.56 12.87
C TYR A 661 4.12 -8.95 11.56
N SER A 662 4.37 -8.20 10.49
CA SER A 662 3.98 -8.62 9.15
C SER A 662 5.04 -9.54 8.54
N LEU A 663 4.61 -10.71 8.07
CA LEU A 663 5.45 -11.70 7.39
C LEU A 663 5.74 -11.32 5.93
N SER A 664 4.88 -10.51 5.32
CA SER A 664 4.93 -10.09 3.91
C SER A 664 5.19 -8.59 3.72
N GLY A 665 5.47 -7.83 4.80
CA GLY A 665 5.58 -6.37 4.77
C GLY A 665 6.79 -5.81 4.01
N ALA A 666 7.85 -6.59 3.82
CA ALA A 666 9.04 -6.16 3.09
C ALA A 666 9.40 -7.16 2.00
N GLN A 667 9.53 -6.68 0.76
CA GLN A 667 9.83 -7.52 -0.42
C GLN A 667 11.10 -8.37 -0.29
N THR A 668 12.06 -7.94 0.54
CA THR A 668 13.30 -8.67 0.82
C THR A 668 13.15 -9.83 1.82
N GLY A 669 11.95 -10.03 2.36
CA GLY A 669 11.68 -11.05 3.37
C GLY A 669 11.94 -10.60 4.81
N ARG A 670 12.36 -9.36 5.07
CA ARG A 670 12.45 -8.83 6.44
C ARG A 670 11.07 -8.73 7.08
N LEU A 671 10.97 -8.99 8.38
CA LEU A 671 9.77 -8.70 9.15
C LEU A 671 9.58 -7.19 9.30
N SER A 672 8.36 -6.73 9.37
CA SER A 672 8.03 -5.36 9.77
C SER A 672 7.12 -5.37 10.99
N SER A 673 7.44 -4.53 11.97
CA SER A 673 6.69 -4.39 13.23
C SER A 673 5.72 -3.24 13.14
N THR A 674 4.48 -3.45 13.59
CA THR A 674 3.42 -2.44 13.63
C THR A 674 2.66 -2.53 14.97
N GLU A 675 2.03 -1.46 15.37
CA GLU A 675 1.09 -1.35 16.49
C GLU A 675 1.53 -1.95 17.83
N PRO A 676 2.68 -1.48 18.39
CA PRO A 676 3.55 -0.39 17.93
C PRO A 676 4.72 -0.86 17.06
N ASN A 677 5.28 0.03 16.23
CA ASN A 677 6.51 -0.26 15.53
C ASN A 677 7.71 -0.14 16.46
N LEU A 678 8.18 -1.26 17.01
CA LEU A 678 9.32 -1.32 17.91
C LEU A 678 10.68 -1.35 17.18
N GLN A 679 10.69 -1.67 15.88
CA GLN A 679 11.91 -1.70 15.08
C GLN A 679 12.48 -0.31 14.74
N ASN A 680 11.66 0.74 14.87
CA ASN A 680 12.05 2.12 14.57
C ASN A 680 12.52 2.93 15.79
N ILE A 681 12.66 2.34 16.97
CA ILE A 681 13.22 3.00 18.15
C ILE A 681 14.70 3.28 17.89
N PRO A 682 15.16 4.56 17.92
CA PRO A 682 16.53 4.90 17.58
C PRO A 682 17.56 4.25 18.51
N ILE A 683 18.60 3.67 17.97
CA ILE A 683 19.69 3.04 18.75
C ILE A 683 20.81 4.04 19.03
N ARG A 684 21.11 4.92 18.06
CA ARG A 684 22.32 5.74 18.04
C ARG A 684 22.22 7.06 18.82
N THR A 685 21.00 7.50 19.12
CA THR A 685 20.77 8.77 19.83
C THR A 685 20.60 8.52 21.33
N GLU A 686 21.03 9.48 22.17
CA GLU A 686 20.82 9.44 23.62
C GLU A 686 19.35 9.29 23.98
N ILE A 687 18.48 10.02 23.29
CA ILE A 687 17.03 9.99 23.47
C ILE A 687 16.45 8.60 23.14
N GLY A 688 16.96 7.97 22.07
CA GLY A 688 16.55 6.63 21.69
C GLY A 688 16.95 5.58 22.74
N ARG A 689 18.15 5.71 23.33
CA ARG A 689 18.59 4.86 24.42
C ARG A 689 17.68 4.98 25.63
N GLN A 690 17.34 6.21 26.04
CA GLN A 690 16.40 6.45 27.13
C GLN A 690 15.04 5.79 26.90
N ILE A 691 14.53 5.77 25.67
CA ILE A 691 13.29 5.04 25.35
C ILE A 691 13.48 3.52 25.54
N ARG A 692 14.64 2.97 25.14
CA ARG A 692 14.96 1.54 25.32
C ARG A 692 15.07 1.14 26.79
N ASP A 693 15.47 2.05 27.66
CA ASP A 693 15.56 1.81 29.11
C ASP A 693 14.20 1.57 29.76
N ALA A 694 13.10 2.00 29.08
CA ALA A 694 11.74 1.71 29.53
C ALA A 694 11.32 0.25 29.35
N PHE A 695 12.00 -0.51 28.50
CA PHE A 695 11.72 -1.91 28.27
C PHE A 695 12.50 -2.76 29.28
N VAL A 696 11.78 -3.43 30.15
CA VAL A 696 12.32 -4.13 31.33
C VAL A 696 11.92 -5.61 31.33
N ALA A 697 12.63 -6.41 32.09
CA ALA A 697 12.27 -7.81 32.32
C ALA A 697 11.27 -7.97 33.47
N GLU A 698 10.65 -9.14 33.59
CA GLU A 698 9.89 -9.52 34.79
C GLU A 698 10.81 -9.60 36.02
N PRO A 699 10.29 -9.40 37.25
CA PRO A 699 11.04 -9.61 38.46
C PRO A 699 11.67 -11.03 38.49
N GLY A 700 12.95 -11.09 38.78
CA GLY A 700 13.73 -12.34 38.74
C GLY A 700 14.29 -12.71 37.37
N HIS A 701 14.19 -11.81 36.38
CA HIS A 701 14.72 -11.99 35.03
C HIS A 701 15.60 -10.79 34.62
N VAL A 702 16.32 -10.98 33.55
CA VAL A 702 17.03 -9.93 32.79
C VAL A 702 16.58 -9.95 31.34
N LEU A 703 16.76 -8.84 30.62
CA LEU A 703 16.71 -8.82 29.17
C LEU A 703 18.08 -9.18 28.60
N MET A 704 18.10 -10.03 27.59
CA MET A 704 19.30 -10.42 26.83
C MET A 704 19.11 -10.05 25.37
N SER A 705 20.05 -9.29 24.80
CA SER A 705 20.17 -8.96 23.39
C SER A 705 21.20 -9.85 22.73
N ALA A 706 20.85 -10.38 21.56
CA ALA A 706 21.76 -11.14 20.70
C ALA A 706 21.70 -10.56 19.27
N ASP A 707 22.80 -9.96 18.81
CA ASP A 707 22.86 -9.22 17.54
C ASP A 707 23.91 -9.83 16.60
N TYR A 708 23.56 -9.91 15.31
CA TYR A 708 24.53 -10.31 14.30
C TYR A 708 25.52 -9.17 13.99
N SER A 709 26.78 -9.43 14.22
CA SER A 709 27.84 -8.46 13.92
C SER A 709 28.10 -8.38 12.41
N GLN A 710 27.72 -7.26 11.79
CA GLN A 710 28.00 -6.91 10.38
C GLN A 710 27.53 -7.99 9.37
N ILE A 711 26.37 -8.61 9.59
CA ILE A 711 25.91 -9.77 8.81
C ILE A 711 25.89 -9.50 7.30
N GLU A 712 25.43 -8.32 6.85
CA GLU A 712 25.35 -7.99 5.42
C GLU A 712 26.73 -7.90 4.76
N LEU A 713 27.76 -7.40 5.46
CA LEU A 713 29.13 -7.38 4.95
C LEU A 713 29.76 -8.77 4.89
N ARG A 714 29.46 -9.64 5.88
CA ARG A 714 29.88 -11.05 5.86
C ARG A 714 29.25 -11.81 4.70
N LEU A 715 27.96 -11.60 4.47
CA LEU A 715 27.25 -12.18 3.32
C LEU A 715 27.79 -11.64 1.99
N ALA A 716 28.09 -10.35 1.90
CA ALA A 716 28.72 -9.77 0.73
C ALA A 716 30.10 -10.38 0.45
N ALA A 717 30.92 -10.59 1.50
CA ALA A 717 32.22 -11.24 1.37
C ALA A 717 32.09 -12.66 0.82
N HIS A 718 31.11 -13.43 1.28
CA HIS A 718 30.82 -14.78 0.78
C HIS A 718 30.25 -14.77 -0.65
N MET A 719 29.18 -13.99 -0.89
CA MET A 719 28.43 -13.99 -2.17
C MET A 719 29.24 -13.38 -3.33
N ALA A 720 30.06 -12.39 -3.03
CA ALA A 720 30.94 -11.72 -4.01
C ALA A 720 32.34 -12.36 -4.10
N ASP A 721 32.59 -13.43 -3.36
CA ASP A 721 33.85 -14.16 -3.30
C ASP A 721 35.08 -13.24 -3.15
N VAL A 722 35.08 -12.41 -2.07
CA VAL A 722 36.13 -11.42 -1.82
C VAL A 722 37.15 -11.98 -0.81
N PRO A 723 38.30 -12.50 -1.27
CA PRO A 723 39.29 -13.16 -0.36
C PRO A 723 39.76 -12.26 0.79
N GLN A 724 40.00 -10.98 0.50
CA GLN A 724 40.49 -10.00 1.50
C GLN A 724 39.48 -9.79 2.64
N LEU A 725 38.20 -9.73 2.32
CA LEU A 725 37.15 -9.61 3.33
C LEU A 725 36.96 -10.91 4.11
N LYS A 726 37.05 -12.07 3.42
CA LYS A 726 36.96 -13.38 4.08
C LYS A 726 38.09 -13.60 5.07
N GLU A 727 39.32 -13.29 4.67
CA GLU A 727 40.52 -13.37 5.54
C GLU A 727 40.39 -12.43 6.73
N ALA A 728 40.01 -11.18 6.53
CA ALA A 728 39.84 -10.20 7.59
C ALA A 728 38.76 -10.64 8.61
N PHE A 729 37.65 -11.15 8.15
CA PHE A 729 36.58 -11.67 9.05
C PHE A 729 37.06 -12.92 9.81
N ALA A 730 37.81 -13.82 9.16
CA ALA A 730 38.37 -14.99 9.81
C ALA A 730 39.42 -14.61 10.88
N ALA A 731 40.18 -13.56 10.64
CA ALA A 731 41.16 -13.00 11.60
C ALA A 731 40.52 -12.13 12.72
N GLY A 732 39.22 -11.84 12.61
CA GLY A 732 38.53 -10.94 13.55
C GLY A 732 38.91 -9.48 13.41
N GLU A 733 39.41 -9.06 12.24
CA GLU A 733 39.82 -7.69 11.97
C GLU A 733 38.64 -6.73 11.77
N ASP A 734 38.87 -5.45 12.07
CA ASP A 734 37.87 -4.39 11.81
C ASP A 734 37.85 -4.01 10.32
N ILE A 735 36.85 -4.51 9.59
CA ILE A 735 36.66 -4.26 8.15
C ILE A 735 36.61 -2.77 7.82
N HIS A 736 36.01 -1.95 8.69
CA HIS A 736 35.92 -0.51 8.46
C HIS A 736 37.26 0.19 8.65
N ALA A 737 38.06 -0.28 9.59
CA ALA A 737 39.43 0.20 9.79
C ALA A 737 40.31 -0.21 8.59
N MET A 738 40.21 -1.46 8.14
CA MET A 738 40.90 -1.95 6.94
C MET A 738 40.53 -1.11 5.72
N THR A 739 39.24 -0.90 5.48
CA THR A 739 38.77 -0.08 4.35
C THR A 739 39.21 1.38 4.46
N ALA A 740 39.26 1.95 5.69
CA ALA A 740 39.75 3.30 5.92
C ALA A 740 41.24 3.44 5.54
N LEU A 741 42.06 2.48 5.94
CA LEU A 741 43.47 2.47 5.58
C LEU A 741 43.66 2.43 4.05
N GLU A 742 42.92 1.57 3.38
CA GLU A 742 43.02 1.39 1.92
C GLU A 742 42.49 2.61 1.10
N LEU A 743 41.39 3.20 1.52
CA LEU A 743 40.79 4.31 0.77
C LEU A 743 41.38 5.69 1.12
N PHE A 744 41.74 5.89 2.39
CA PHE A 744 42.14 7.20 2.93
C PHE A 744 43.58 7.25 3.44
N GLY A 745 44.26 6.11 3.52
CA GLY A 745 45.69 6.00 3.98
C GLY A 745 45.88 6.16 5.48
N THR A 746 44.82 6.43 6.25
CA THR A 746 44.87 6.59 7.72
C THR A 746 43.68 5.91 8.38
N VAL A 747 43.85 5.54 9.65
CA VAL A 747 42.80 4.96 10.48
C VAL A 747 42.62 5.81 11.72
N ASP A 748 41.57 6.59 11.73
CA ASP A 748 41.09 7.36 12.87
C ASP A 748 39.56 7.26 12.95
N ARG A 749 38.94 7.94 13.91
CA ARG A 749 37.50 7.89 14.12
C ARG A 749 36.70 8.41 12.90
N ASP A 750 37.19 9.45 12.23
CA ASP A 750 36.56 10.05 11.06
C ASP A 750 36.66 9.17 9.82
N THR A 751 37.88 8.79 9.45
CA THR A 751 38.14 7.93 8.29
C THR A 751 37.49 6.56 8.41
N ARG A 752 37.44 5.97 9.62
CA ARG A 752 36.70 4.74 9.91
C ARG A 752 35.19 4.94 9.72
N GLY A 753 34.64 6.06 10.17
CA GLY A 753 33.22 6.43 9.95
C GLY A 753 32.89 6.61 8.48
N ARG A 754 33.77 7.30 7.73
CA ARG A 754 33.65 7.46 6.27
C ARG A 754 33.74 6.11 5.55
N ALA A 755 34.69 5.25 5.93
CA ALA A 755 34.79 3.89 5.37
C ALA A 755 33.56 3.03 5.65
N LYS A 756 32.98 3.13 6.85
CA LYS A 756 31.70 2.49 7.15
C LYS A 756 30.59 2.95 6.19
N THR A 757 30.50 4.25 5.95
CA THR A 757 29.53 4.82 5.00
C THR A 757 29.78 4.31 3.58
N VAL A 758 31.04 4.25 3.13
CA VAL A 758 31.42 3.75 1.80
C VAL A 758 31.04 2.27 1.63
N ASN A 759 31.40 1.42 2.61
CA ASN A 759 31.13 -0.03 2.56
C ASN A 759 29.65 -0.33 2.35
N PHE A 760 28.78 0.28 3.15
CA PHE A 760 27.34 0.07 3.01
C PHE A 760 26.75 0.75 1.76
N ALA A 761 27.17 1.97 1.45
CA ALA A 761 26.64 2.72 0.33
C ALA A 761 26.90 2.04 -1.02
N ILE A 762 28.11 1.49 -1.20
CA ILE A 762 28.48 0.78 -2.44
C ILE A 762 27.72 -0.53 -2.57
N LEU A 763 27.58 -1.31 -1.50
CA LEU A 763 26.75 -2.52 -1.49
C LEU A 763 25.29 -2.23 -1.88
N TYR A 764 24.80 -1.04 -1.53
CA TYR A 764 23.44 -0.60 -1.89
C TYR A 764 23.35 0.12 -3.23
N GLY A 765 24.40 0.04 -4.05
CA GLY A 765 24.42 0.57 -5.43
C GLY A 765 24.34 2.10 -5.50
N ILE A 766 24.99 2.80 -4.58
CA ILE A 766 25.00 4.27 -4.57
C ILE A 766 25.70 4.84 -5.80
N SER A 767 25.19 5.94 -6.33
CA SER A 767 25.87 6.70 -7.37
C SER A 767 27.01 7.57 -6.82
N ALA A 768 27.94 7.98 -7.68
CA ALA A 768 29.02 8.89 -7.31
C ALA A 768 28.50 10.21 -6.71
N TRP A 769 27.41 10.73 -7.25
CA TRP A 769 26.75 11.92 -6.70
C TRP A 769 26.15 11.67 -5.30
N GLY A 770 25.49 10.54 -5.10
CA GLY A 770 24.92 10.18 -3.82
C GLY A 770 25.99 9.93 -2.74
N LEU A 771 27.11 9.30 -3.10
CA LEU A 771 28.23 9.09 -2.18
C LEU A 771 28.90 10.41 -1.81
N ALA A 772 29.14 11.28 -2.79
CA ALA A 772 29.69 12.61 -2.57
C ALA A 772 28.85 13.43 -1.57
N GLY A 773 27.52 13.43 -1.75
CA GLY A 773 26.61 14.09 -0.82
C GLY A 773 26.66 13.53 0.61
N ARG A 774 26.80 12.19 0.79
CA ARG A 774 26.89 11.57 2.11
C ARG A 774 28.20 11.82 2.83
N LEU A 775 29.29 11.94 2.07
CA LEU A 775 30.63 12.17 2.61
C LEU A 775 30.99 13.66 2.71
N GLY A 776 30.16 14.55 2.17
CA GLY A 776 30.45 16.00 2.12
C GLY A 776 31.64 16.34 1.23
N VAL A 777 31.85 15.61 0.12
CA VAL A 777 32.96 15.79 -0.82
C VAL A 777 32.46 16.14 -2.23
N GLU A 778 33.35 16.57 -3.10
CA GLU A 778 33.04 16.85 -4.50
C GLU A 778 32.71 15.57 -5.27
N ARG A 779 31.90 15.68 -6.33
CA ARG A 779 31.43 14.54 -7.14
C ARG A 779 32.59 13.70 -7.71
N ASP A 780 33.65 14.35 -8.16
CA ASP A 780 34.80 13.65 -8.75
C ASP A 780 35.58 12.87 -7.69
N GLU A 781 35.66 13.40 -6.47
CA GLU A 781 36.24 12.66 -5.33
C GLU A 781 35.37 11.46 -4.95
N GLY A 782 34.04 11.63 -4.91
CA GLY A 782 33.09 10.52 -4.70
C GLY A 782 33.25 9.42 -5.76
N LYS A 783 33.47 9.79 -7.02
CA LYS A 783 33.76 8.84 -8.11
C LYS A 783 35.10 8.13 -7.90
N ALA A 784 36.14 8.88 -7.52
CA ALA A 784 37.48 8.33 -7.28
C ALA A 784 37.47 7.31 -6.11
N ILE A 785 36.68 7.58 -5.06
CA ILE A 785 36.51 6.63 -3.93
C ILE A 785 35.85 5.34 -4.42
N ILE A 786 34.78 5.40 -5.22
CA ILE A 786 34.12 4.22 -5.77
C ILE A 786 35.08 3.41 -6.65
N THR A 787 35.85 4.09 -7.50
CA THR A 787 36.83 3.42 -8.38
C THR A 787 37.89 2.68 -7.56
N ARG A 788 38.50 3.33 -6.57
CA ARG A 788 39.49 2.69 -5.66
C ARG A 788 38.88 1.53 -4.87
N TYR A 789 37.63 1.64 -4.45
CA TYR A 789 36.95 0.56 -3.75
C TYR A 789 36.81 -0.69 -4.63
N PHE A 790 36.39 -0.53 -5.88
CA PHE A 790 36.26 -1.65 -6.82
C PHE A 790 37.62 -2.21 -7.27
N GLU A 791 38.66 -1.39 -7.38
CA GLU A 791 40.02 -1.86 -7.61
C GLU A 791 40.53 -2.75 -6.46
N ARG A 792 40.14 -2.40 -5.23
CA ARG A 792 40.52 -3.19 -4.03
C ARG A 792 39.64 -4.44 -3.84
N PHE A 793 38.36 -4.33 -4.15
CA PHE A 793 37.36 -5.39 -4.00
C PHE A 793 36.66 -5.72 -5.32
N PRO A 794 37.38 -6.26 -6.30
CA PRO A 794 36.81 -6.50 -7.64
C PRO A 794 35.64 -7.50 -7.63
N GLY A 795 35.59 -8.43 -6.67
CA GLY A 795 34.48 -9.36 -6.48
C GLY A 795 33.16 -8.65 -6.23
N ILE A 796 33.15 -7.51 -5.51
CA ILE A 796 31.92 -6.71 -5.30
C ILE A 796 31.40 -6.15 -6.62
N GLN A 797 32.31 -5.65 -7.47
CA GLN A 797 31.92 -5.17 -8.82
C GLN A 797 31.34 -6.30 -9.68
N ALA A 798 31.96 -7.46 -9.66
CA ALA A 798 31.49 -8.63 -10.39
C ALA A 798 30.09 -9.06 -9.90
N TYR A 799 29.90 -9.17 -8.58
CA TYR A 799 28.61 -9.49 -7.97
C TYR A 799 27.49 -8.52 -8.42
N ILE A 800 27.77 -7.20 -8.42
CA ILE A 800 26.80 -6.19 -8.88
C ILE A 800 26.43 -6.43 -10.35
N ASN A 801 27.43 -6.62 -11.21
CA ASN A 801 27.21 -6.80 -12.65
C ASN A 801 26.43 -8.10 -12.93
N ASP A 802 26.79 -9.20 -12.28
CA ASP A 802 26.14 -10.50 -12.43
C ASP A 802 24.69 -10.47 -11.92
N THR A 803 24.45 -9.83 -10.78
CA THR A 803 23.10 -9.64 -10.23
C THR A 803 22.24 -8.82 -11.19
N LEU A 804 22.77 -7.72 -11.73
CA LEU A 804 22.04 -6.88 -12.68
C LEU A 804 21.77 -7.63 -14.00
N SER A 805 22.73 -8.41 -14.48
CA SER A 805 22.53 -9.26 -15.65
C SER A 805 21.42 -10.29 -15.43
N PHE A 806 21.49 -11.01 -14.33
CA PHE A 806 20.52 -12.02 -13.94
C PHE A 806 19.10 -11.43 -13.80
N VAL A 807 18.95 -10.33 -13.06
CA VAL A 807 17.63 -9.73 -12.85
C VAL A 807 17.04 -9.11 -14.12
N ARG A 808 17.88 -8.58 -15.00
CA ARG A 808 17.41 -8.09 -16.32
C ARG A 808 16.95 -9.24 -17.23
N GLU A 809 17.53 -10.41 -17.10
CA GLU A 809 17.12 -11.60 -17.86
C GLU A 809 15.88 -12.24 -17.27
N HIS A 810 15.84 -12.47 -15.96
CA HIS A 810 14.83 -13.29 -15.29
C HIS A 810 13.70 -12.49 -14.62
N GLY A 811 13.89 -11.19 -14.37
CA GLY A 811 12.91 -10.32 -13.70
C GLY A 811 12.85 -10.45 -12.19
N PHE A 812 13.68 -11.28 -11.58
CA PHE A 812 13.77 -11.46 -10.11
C PHE A 812 15.22 -11.71 -9.68
N THR A 813 15.48 -11.57 -8.39
CA THR A 813 16.72 -12.02 -7.73
C THR A 813 16.44 -13.19 -6.80
N ARG A 814 17.51 -13.87 -6.33
CA ARG A 814 17.42 -14.97 -5.37
C ARG A 814 18.36 -14.77 -4.19
N THR A 815 17.90 -15.17 -2.99
CA THR A 815 18.79 -15.37 -1.83
C THR A 815 19.55 -16.69 -1.95
N LEU A 816 20.51 -16.91 -1.04
CA LEU A 816 21.22 -18.19 -0.95
C LEU A 816 20.28 -19.37 -0.58
N PHE A 817 19.14 -19.09 0.04
CA PHE A 817 18.14 -20.10 0.38
C PHE A 817 17.05 -20.27 -0.68
N GLY A 818 17.12 -19.49 -1.78
CA GLY A 818 16.22 -19.60 -2.92
C GLY A 818 15.01 -18.68 -2.90
N ARG A 819 14.86 -17.81 -1.88
CA ARG A 819 13.80 -16.76 -1.86
C ARG A 819 13.89 -15.90 -3.10
N ARG A 820 12.76 -15.65 -3.75
CA ARG A 820 12.67 -14.77 -4.91
C ARG A 820 12.14 -13.38 -4.53
N THR A 821 12.72 -12.36 -5.15
CA THR A 821 12.19 -11.00 -5.11
C THR A 821 12.06 -10.50 -6.54
N HIS A 822 10.86 -10.11 -6.94
CA HIS A 822 10.57 -9.69 -8.31
C HIS A 822 10.71 -8.18 -8.49
N PHE A 823 11.18 -7.76 -9.66
CA PHE A 823 11.42 -6.37 -10.03
C PHE A 823 10.72 -6.01 -11.35
N PRO A 824 9.41 -5.74 -11.35
CA PRO A 824 8.65 -5.41 -12.57
C PRO A 824 9.26 -4.24 -13.35
N ASN A 825 9.87 -3.27 -12.63
CA ASN A 825 10.45 -2.07 -13.22
C ASN A 825 11.91 -2.20 -13.68
N ILE A 826 12.50 -3.40 -13.64
CA ILE A 826 13.93 -3.60 -13.99
C ILE A 826 14.24 -3.28 -15.45
N ARG A 827 13.26 -3.42 -16.34
CA ARG A 827 13.33 -3.07 -17.76
C ARG A 827 12.54 -1.82 -18.11
N ALA A 828 12.16 -1.01 -17.10
CA ALA A 828 11.40 0.21 -17.34
C ALA A 828 12.14 1.15 -18.28
N SER A 829 11.42 1.74 -19.21
CA SER A 829 11.96 2.75 -20.14
C SER A 829 12.39 4.03 -19.40
N ASN A 830 11.69 4.36 -18.30
CA ASN A 830 12.03 5.48 -17.43
C ASN A 830 13.32 5.18 -16.65
N PRO A 831 14.40 5.97 -16.84
CA PRO A 831 15.69 5.76 -16.17
C PRO A 831 15.60 5.82 -14.65
N THR A 832 14.71 6.64 -14.08
CA THR A 832 14.56 6.78 -12.63
C THR A 832 13.97 5.52 -12.00
N PHE A 833 12.89 4.96 -12.59
CA PHE A 833 12.30 3.71 -12.13
C PHE A 833 13.25 2.52 -12.33
N ARG A 834 13.92 2.47 -13.49
CA ARG A 834 14.92 1.43 -13.74
C ARG A 834 16.08 1.49 -12.76
N ALA A 835 16.67 2.68 -12.55
CA ALA A 835 17.77 2.85 -11.59
C ALA A 835 17.34 2.54 -10.14
N GLY A 836 16.08 2.85 -9.77
CA GLY A 836 15.50 2.45 -8.50
C GLY A 836 15.43 0.93 -8.36
N ALA A 837 14.89 0.25 -9.37
CA ALA A 837 14.79 -1.20 -9.41
C ALA A 837 16.18 -1.88 -9.42
N GLU A 838 17.14 -1.35 -10.16
CA GLU A 838 18.53 -1.86 -10.20
C GLU A 838 19.20 -1.80 -8.83
N ARG A 839 19.09 -0.67 -8.11
CA ARG A 839 19.63 -0.55 -6.74
C ARG A 839 18.97 -1.52 -5.78
N ALA A 840 17.64 -1.64 -5.83
CA ALA A 840 16.91 -2.58 -4.99
C ALA A 840 17.28 -4.04 -5.32
N ALA A 841 17.48 -4.37 -6.60
CA ALA A 841 17.84 -5.71 -7.05
C ALA A 841 19.25 -6.13 -6.60
N VAL A 842 20.23 -5.22 -6.60
CA VAL A 842 21.60 -5.50 -6.11
C VAL A 842 21.58 -5.81 -4.62
N ASN A 843 20.75 -5.11 -3.85
CA ASN A 843 20.67 -5.24 -2.40
C ASN A 843 19.83 -6.46 -1.94
N ALA A 844 18.81 -6.84 -2.70
CA ALA A 844 17.83 -7.85 -2.30
C ALA A 844 18.44 -9.23 -1.96
N PRO A 845 19.43 -9.78 -2.69
CA PRO A 845 20.01 -11.08 -2.33
C PRO A 845 20.72 -11.06 -0.97
N ILE A 846 21.45 -9.99 -0.66
CA ILE A 846 22.19 -9.85 0.62
C ILE A 846 21.20 -9.64 1.78
N GLN A 847 20.32 -8.65 1.67
CA GLN A 847 19.30 -8.39 2.70
C GLN A 847 18.36 -9.57 2.91
N GLY A 848 17.93 -10.19 1.81
CA GLY A 848 17.04 -11.35 1.89
C GLY A 848 17.71 -12.55 2.53
N THR A 849 19.00 -12.79 2.23
CA THR A 849 19.75 -13.87 2.88
C THR A 849 19.95 -13.60 4.37
N SER A 850 20.22 -12.33 4.77
CA SER A 850 20.25 -11.94 6.18
C SER A 850 18.90 -12.20 6.87
N ALA A 851 17.78 -11.85 6.20
CA ALA A 851 16.44 -12.13 6.72
C ALA A 851 16.17 -13.64 6.84
N ASP A 852 16.58 -14.44 5.85
CA ASP A 852 16.43 -15.90 5.92
C ASP A 852 17.21 -16.51 7.07
N LEU A 853 18.43 -16.01 7.34
CA LEU A 853 19.28 -16.50 8.46
C LEU A 853 18.66 -16.23 9.81
N ILE A 854 18.22 -14.98 10.08
CA ILE A 854 17.61 -14.65 11.37
C ILE A 854 16.30 -15.41 11.58
N LYS A 855 15.47 -15.58 10.53
CA LYS A 855 14.25 -16.37 10.58
C LYS A 855 14.52 -17.84 10.88
N ARG A 856 15.56 -18.42 10.29
CA ARG A 856 16.00 -19.80 10.58
C ARG A 856 16.48 -19.95 12.03
N ALA A 857 17.20 -18.98 12.56
CA ALA A 857 17.59 -18.95 13.96
C ALA A 857 16.34 -18.88 14.87
N MET A 858 15.41 -17.99 14.57
CA MET A 858 14.14 -17.85 15.32
C MET A 858 13.35 -19.16 15.37
N ASN A 859 13.17 -19.82 14.22
CA ASN A 859 12.41 -21.07 14.12
C ASN A 859 13.00 -22.22 14.92
N ARG A 860 14.32 -22.22 15.14
CA ARG A 860 15.02 -23.26 15.90
C ARG A 860 15.13 -22.94 17.38
N MET A 861 14.94 -21.68 17.75
CA MET A 861 15.30 -21.18 19.09
C MET A 861 14.48 -21.83 20.19
N ASP A 862 13.15 -21.83 20.08
CA ASP A 862 12.29 -22.41 21.13
C ASP A 862 12.56 -23.92 21.36
N ALA A 863 12.80 -24.69 20.29
CA ALA A 863 13.15 -26.10 20.39
C ALA A 863 14.53 -26.31 21.04
N ALA A 864 15.53 -25.55 20.61
CA ALA A 864 16.89 -25.63 21.18
C ALA A 864 16.91 -25.27 22.67
N LEU A 865 16.15 -24.24 23.06
CA LEU A 865 15.99 -23.86 24.47
C LEU A 865 15.33 -25.00 25.29
N ALA A 866 14.28 -25.62 24.74
CA ALA A 866 13.59 -26.73 25.41
C ALA A 866 14.49 -27.95 25.57
N GLU A 867 15.24 -28.33 24.53
CA GLU A 867 16.20 -29.45 24.56
C GLU A 867 17.33 -29.23 25.56
N ALA A 868 17.76 -27.98 25.74
CA ALA A 868 18.78 -27.60 26.73
C ALA A 868 18.22 -27.43 28.15
N GLY A 869 16.93 -27.64 28.38
CA GLY A 869 16.31 -27.41 29.68
C GLY A 869 16.15 -25.94 30.06
N LEU A 870 16.15 -25.05 29.06
CA LEU A 870 15.99 -23.59 29.15
C LEU A 870 14.60 -23.10 28.70
N SER A 871 13.55 -23.89 28.89
CA SER A 871 12.19 -23.57 28.45
C SER A 871 11.60 -22.32 29.11
N ASP A 872 12.21 -21.83 30.18
CA ASP A 872 11.89 -20.59 30.89
C ASP A 872 12.50 -19.34 30.23
N VAL A 873 13.50 -19.50 29.36
CA VAL A 873 14.01 -18.42 28.51
C VAL A 873 13.02 -18.15 27.39
N LYS A 874 12.63 -16.90 27.19
CA LYS A 874 11.60 -16.48 26.23
C LYS A 874 12.15 -15.53 25.19
N MET A 875 12.07 -15.89 23.91
CA MET A 875 12.30 -14.94 22.81
C MET A 875 11.12 -13.98 22.74
N LEU A 876 11.36 -12.67 22.79
CA LEU A 876 10.34 -11.61 22.89
C LEU A 876 10.20 -10.81 21.62
N LEU A 877 11.32 -10.29 21.08
CA LEU A 877 11.33 -9.38 19.93
C LEU A 877 12.40 -9.75 18.92
N GLN A 878 12.13 -9.38 17.67
CA GLN A 878 13.11 -9.30 16.60
C GLN A 878 13.18 -7.85 16.12
N VAL A 879 14.36 -7.25 16.12
CA VAL A 879 14.61 -5.86 15.75
C VAL A 879 15.84 -5.78 14.84
N HIS A 880 15.64 -5.53 13.54
CA HIS A 880 16.70 -5.56 12.53
C HIS A 880 17.43 -6.92 12.49
N ASP A 881 18.68 -6.98 12.93
CA ASP A 881 19.52 -8.19 12.98
C ASP A 881 19.67 -8.72 14.43
N GLU A 882 18.84 -8.22 15.36
CA GLU A 882 18.83 -8.49 16.80
C GLU A 882 17.64 -9.36 17.21
N LEU A 883 17.86 -10.30 18.13
CA LEU A 883 16.85 -11.02 18.90
C LEU A 883 16.94 -10.65 20.38
N LEU A 884 15.79 -10.34 20.98
CA LEU A 884 15.68 -9.97 22.38
C LEU A 884 14.98 -11.08 23.16
N PHE A 885 15.57 -11.44 24.30
CA PHE A 885 15.11 -12.50 25.17
C PHE A 885 14.85 -12.01 26.59
N GLU A 886 13.97 -12.70 27.30
CA GLU A 886 13.81 -12.60 28.75
C GLU A 886 14.38 -13.87 29.38
N VAL A 887 15.35 -13.72 30.29
CA VAL A 887 16.16 -14.82 30.83
C VAL A 887 16.09 -14.79 32.36
N PRO A 888 15.83 -15.92 33.03
CA PRO A 888 15.88 -16.00 34.49
C PRO A 888 17.27 -15.66 35.03
N LEU A 889 17.31 -14.96 36.15
CA LEU A 889 18.56 -14.63 36.84
C LEU A 889 19.34 -15.89 37.21
N GLY A 890 20.66 -15.87 36.93
CA GLY A 890 21.57 -16.99 37.15
C GLY A 890 21.67 -17.99 36.03
N ARG A 891 20.94 -17.79 34.91
CA ARG A 891 20.97 -18.62 33.69
C ARG A 891 21.50 -17.87 32.46
N GLU A 892 22.02 -16.66 32.63
CA GLU A 892 22.39 -15.76 31.54
C GLU A 892 23.50 -16.33 30.64
N GLU A 893 24.59 -16.83 31.23
CA GLU A 893 25.72 -17.39 30.49
C GLU A 893 25.39 -18.67 29.73
N GLU A 894 24.53 -19.54 30.33
CA GLU A 894 24.06 -20.76 29.70
C GLU A 894 23.16 -20.42 28.48
N ALA A 895 22.21 -19.50 28.69
CA ALA A 895 21.36 -19.00 27.63
C ALA A 895 22.15 -18.30 26.52
N ALA A 896 23.11 -17.42 26.86
CA ALA A 896 23.94 -16.69 25.91
C ALA A 896 24.76 -17.64 25.03
N THR A 897 25.33 -18.71 25.64
CA THR A 897 26.10 -19.73 24.92
C THR A 897 25.22 -20.45 23.88
N LEU A 898 24.02 -20.86 24.29
CA LEU A 898 23.10 -21.55 23.39
C LEU A 898 22.58 -20.62 22.27
N VAL A 899 22.11 -19.41 22.61
CA VAL A 899 21.58 -18.41 21.66
C VAL A 899 22.65 -18.09 20.62
N ARG A 900 23.88 -17.79 21.06
CA ARG A 900 25.02 -17.52 20.16
C ARG A 900 25.23 -18.65 19.17
N ARG A 901 25.24 -19.91 19.65
CA ARG A 901 25.39 -21.10 18.80
C ARG A 901 24.27 -21.24 17.79
N VAL A 902 23.02 -21.15 18.21
CA VAL A 902 21.85 -21.28 17.31
C VAL A 902 21.85 -20.21 16.23
N MET A 903 22.22 -18.98 16.56
CA MET A 903 22.31 -17.88 15.59
C MET A 903 23.55 -18.06 14.67
N ALA A 904 24.71 -18.40 15.20
CA ALA A 904 25.92 -18.61 14.41
C ALA A 904 25.77 -19.77 13.40
N ASP A 905 25.08 -20.84 13.79
CA ASP A 905 24.85 -22.06 12.99
C ASP A 905 23.55 -21.97 12.15
N ALA A 906 22.93 -20.79 12.04
CA ALA A 906 21.63 -20.63 11.39
C ALA A 906 21.64 -21.05 9.90
N ALA A 907 22.77 -20.96 9.21
CA ALA A 907 22.91 -21.40 7.82
C ALA A 907 22.89 -22.91 7.67
N GLU A 908 23.49 -23.62 8.63
CA GLU A 908 23.68 -25.09 8.60
C GLU A 908 22.35 -25.86 8.79
N PRO A 909 22.20 -27.08 8.28
CA PRO A 909 23.07 -27.73 7.32
C PRO A 909 22.77 -27.38 5.85
N ALA A 910 21.86 -26.42 5.60
CA ALA A 910 21.40 -26.07 4.25
C ALA A 910 22.48 -25.36 3.43
N LEU A 911 23.35 -24.63 4.09
CA LEU A 911 24.40 -23.80 3.48
C LEU A 911 25.60 -23.70 4.41
N THR A 912 26.79 -23.86 3.87
CA THR A 912 28.07 -23.58 4.58
C THR A 912 28.61 -22.24 4.09
N LEU A 913 28.76 -21.28 5.00
CA LEU A 913 29.33 -19.96 4.69
C LEU A 913 30.86 -20.01 4.84
N ASP A 914 31.58 -19.36 3.90
CA ASP A 914 33.03 -19.19 3.97
C ASP A 914 33.44 -18.18 5.04
N VAL A 915 32.50 -17.45 5.59
CA VAL A 915 32.73 -16.41 6.61
C VAL A 915 31.90 -16.76 7.84
N PRO A 916 32.49 -16.84 9.04
CA PRO A 916 31.73 -17.14 10.25
C PRO A 916 30.75 -16.02 10.57
N LEU A 917 29.54 -16.39 11.02
CA LEU A 917 28.58 -15.42 11.53
C LEU A 917 28.99 -15.03 12.97
N GLY A 918 29.33 -13.75 13.17
CA GLY A 918 29.60 -13.20 14.50
C GLY A 918 28.28 -12.85 15.19
N VAL A 919 28.14 -13.25 16.45
CA VAL A 919 26.98 -12.93 17.29
C VAL A 919 27.47 -12.33 18.60
N GLU A 920 27.08 -11.07 18.83
CA GLU A 920 27.34 -10.35 20.08
C GLU A 920 26.15 -10.56 21.02
N VAL A 921 26.41 -10.91 22.29
CA VAL A 921 25.37 -11.16 23.27
C VAL A 921 25.68 -10.39 24.53
N GLY A 922 24.72 -9.59 24.98
CA GLY A 922 24.79 -8.88 26.25
C GLY A 922 23.45 -8.98 27.01
N TRP A 923 23.44 -8.68 28.29
CA TRP A 923 22.25 -8.71 29.11
C TRP A 923 22.27 -7.63 30.20
N GLY A 924 21.08 -7.25 30.65
CA GLY A 924 20.91 -6.22 31.67
C GLY A 924 19.49 -6.13 32.20
N ALA A 925 19.29 -5.22 33.14
CA ALA A 925 17.98 -4.99 33.76
C ALA A 925 16.93 -4.43 32.79
N HIS A 926 17.37 -3.76 31.74
CA HIS A 926 16.54 -3.16 30.69
C HIS A 926 17.24 -3.28 29.33
N TRP A 927 16.48 -3.08 28.24
CA TRP A 927 17.00 -3.27 26.87
C TRP A 927 18.22 -2.40 26.55
N GLY A 928 18.21 -1.12 26.99
CA GLY A 928 19.38 -0.23 26.79
C GLY A 928 20.65 -0.71 27.48
N ALA A 929 20.55 -1.47 28.58
CA ALA A 929 21.70 -2.04 29.29
C ALA A 929 22.17 -3.42 28.74
N ALA A 930 21.36 -4.02 27.87
CA ALA A 930 21.68 -5.31 27.24
C ALA A 930 22.59 -5.18 26.00
N HIS A 931 22.93 -3.96 25.58
CA HIS A 931 23.79 -3.65 24.44
C HIS A 931 25.21 -3.31 24.83
#